data_7557fc40d770a073d59f8a540fe55dbc
#
_entry.id   7557fc40d770a073d59f8a540fe55dbc
#
_cell.length_a   1.000
_cell.length_b   1.000
_cell.length_c   1.000
_cell.angle_alpha   90.00
_cell.angle_beta   90.00
_cell.angle_gamma   90.00
#
_symmetry.space_group_name_H-M   'P 1'
#
loop_
_entity.id
_entity.type
_entity.pdbx_description
1 polymer ?
#
loop_
_entity_poly.entity_id
_entity_poly.type
_entity_poly.pdbx_seq_one_letter_code
_entity_poly.pdbx_strand_id
1 'polypeptide(L)'
;MSTSHHPGRSGFPRAPEPSFTPIARPLLFDAVDAAVLAENGGCGNGRVLLVSAPAGSGKTVLAADWAAHRPGLAVHWFRVTGPACLPPEVPGEGVLVVDDAHLLTDPEATAAFERLLLDTPASAAVIVCARHDPPIRWHLLELRARLARLGAAELAFTAGESARLCGEHGVRLDDAGLATVDSLTKGWAALVRVMAVHLATHPEELGSPVLLERPPQAVAAYLAAEVLADLPPALREFLTVTGVPAAFTEKLADELAGGGAGHCLDELDRLGFPLQRSARGTDVWIRHHPLLRACFRAEADRLGADRVTELHAHAARWLQAAGHLPEALSHLCAAGDRRELLDFVVTAGLTMVLDGDGGALFDELTRTAVDLMDDPYLWALRVLDALVHGDLTDATAYLDLAVERGARRASLAPATWTTTLTAALAVDVAACTGAAPVPFAAAAPTGNADIDCYASLQAATAALLAGRIAEGEELLHRGSALAEHACHPRLALRTAARLALAAAATDSTVAMRRRAARALAVAADHDMLASFDAAQVMTIAAGAAYLRGEPPEPADLTAALAWRRDRDGAHRPLVGAHGHLVGQLARLDSAQPGRGGSAPTPAAAVDALHRDMLALLDRADHPVNTAALVPHVVWALLRMREPRTAKLLVDKARSRLGELPDVMLARAACALAEDRPHQAVDLLEPLLRTPGALRPNSRVTGLLVCAVAHRGLGRPRAGAETLEQAVREAAEAELVRPFLDVPGAIALLDTCSGRFARAEEFVTAIRAHPAAHREHTRPALTDTELLVLKQLPTGRTVGQIAADLGVSINTVKTHLRGIYGKLGANSRVGALDTARRSGLL
;
A
#
# COMPACT_ATOMS: atom_id res chain seq x y z
N MET A 1 49.02 -5.51 77.51
CA MET A 1 48.98 -6.16 76.19
C MET A 1 47.92 -5.50 75.34
N SER A 2 48.42 -4.69 74.49
CA SER A 2 47.59 -3.79 73.66
C SER A 2 47.24 -4.50 72.35
N THR A 3 45.95 -4.73 72.09
CA THR A 3 45.48 -5.26 70.80
C THR A 3 44.98 -4.08 70.02
N SER A 4 45.79 -3.77 68.99
CA SER A 4 45.41 -2.79 67.98
C SER A 4 44.23 -3.28 67.16
N HIS A 5 43.11 -2.55 67.30
CA HIS A 5 41.96 -2.63 66.29
C HIS A 5 42.33 -1.86 65.05
N HIS A 6 42.54 -2.57 63.94
CA HIS A 6 42.44 -1.99 62.61
C HIS A 6 40.96 -1.65 62.34
N PRO A 7 40.64 -0.45 61.87
CA PRO A 7 39.28 -0.16 61.40
C PRO A 7 39.12 -0.89 60.04
N GLY A 8 38.33 -1.95 60.07
CA GLY A 8 38.05 -2.80 58.99
C GLY A 8 37.20 -2.15 57.92
N ARG A 9 37.48 -2.55 56.73
CA ARG A 9 36.74 -2.52 55.50
C ARG A 9 35.24 -2.22 55.65
N SER A 10 34.79 -1.07 55.17
CA SER A 10 33.38 -0.77 54.92
C SER A 10 32.91 -1.72 53.81
N GLY A 11 32.25 -2.80 54.20
CA GLY A 11 31.77 -3.82 53.29
C GLY A 11 30.54 -3.32 52.59
N PHE A 12 30.64 -2.92 51.36
CA PHE A 12 29.47 -2.89 50.46
C PHE A 12 28.92 -4.34 50.34
N PRO A 13 27.59 -4.53 50.43
CA PRO A 13 26.97 -5.82 50.18
C PRO A 13 27.40 -6.36 48.81
N ARG A 14 27.48 -7.68 48.68
CA ARG A 14 27.69 -8.31 47.38
C ARG A 14 26.49 -8.13 46.46
N ALA A 15 26.71 -8.15 45.15
CA ALA A 15 25.62 -8.23 44.17
C ALA A 15 24.68 -9.40 44.52
N PRO A 16 23.35 -9.21 44.37
CA PRO A 16 22.41 -10.28 44.62
C PRO A 16 22.66 -11.42 43.63
N GLU A 17 22.75 -12.64 44.09
CA GLU A 17 22.86 -13.83 43.24
C GLU A 17 21.41 -14.20 42.81
N PRO A 18 21.14 -14.23 41.50
CA PRO A 18 19.86 -14.71 41.03
C PRO A 18 19.63 -16.17 41.41
N SER A 19 18.43 -16.52 41.84
CA SER A 19 18.06 -17.92 42.14
C SER A 19 17.86 -18.78 40.90
N PHE A 20 18.24 -18.26 39.74
CA PHE A 20 18.06 -18.87 38.42
C PHE A 20 19.22 -18.44 37.49
N THR A 21 19.45 -19.18 36.41
CA THR A 21 20.46 -18.81 35.39
C THR A 21 19.92 -17.65 34.56
N PRO A 22 20.59 -16.49 34.50
CA PRO A 22 20.15 -15.39 33.62
C PRO A 22 20.29 -15.75 32.14
N ILE A 23 19.39 -15.27 31.32
CA ILE A 23 19.54 -15.34 29.86
C ILE A 23 20.64 -14.37 29.45
N ALA A 24 21.69 -14.85 28.81
CA ALA A 24 22.79 -14.00 28.34
C ALA A 24 22.30 -12.94 27.33
N ARG A 25 22.68 -11.68 27.59
CA ARG A 25 22.25 -10.49 26.80
C ARG A 25 23.45 -9.66 26.32
N PRO A 26 24.24 -10.15 25.38
CA PRO A 26 25.52 -9.51 24.97
C PRO A 26 25.30 -8.06 24.52
N LEU A 27 24.27 -7.78 23.73
CA LEU A 27 23.98 -6.42 23.23
C LEU A 27 23.69 -5.42 24.35
N LEU A 28 23.05 -5.85 25.44
CA LEU A 28 22.86 -5.00 26.61
C LEU A 28 24.14 -4.83 27.41
N PHE A 29 24.98 -5.85 27.48
CA PHE A 29 26.29 -5.70 28.10
C PHE A 29 27.14 -4.68 27.35
N ASP A 30 27.15 -4.71 26.02
CA ASP A 30 27.83 -3.71 25.19
C ASP A 30 27.25 -2.29 25.44
N ALA A 31 25.93 -2.16 25.61
CA ALA A 31 25.30 -0.89 25.93
C ALA A 31 25.68 -0.37 27.33
N VAL A 32 25.76 -1.28 28.35
CA VAL A 32 26.24 -0.93 29.68
C VAL A 32 27.70 -0.53 29.63
N ASP A 33 28.53 -1.27 28.91
CA ASP A 33 29.97 -0.96 28.75
C ASP A 33 30.14 0.42 28.08
N ALA A 34 29.47 0.68 27.03
CA ALA A 34 29.52 1.97 26.36
C ALA A 34 29.05 3.13 27.27
N ALA A 35 28.13 2.86 28.18
CA ALA A 35 27.65 3.84 29.14
C ALA A 35 28.61 4.10 30.30
N VAL A 36 29.29 3.08 30.79
CA VAL A 36 30.08 3.18 32.05
C VAL A 36 31.58 3.05 31.87
N LEU A 37 32.06 2.34 30.82
CA LEU A 37 33.49 2.01 30.63
C LEU A 37 34.18 2.77 29.48
N ALA A 38 33.42 3.44 28.58
CA ALA A 38 34.00 4.12 27.40
C ALA A 38 35.06 5.16 27.83
N GLU A 39 36.23 5.15 27.20
CA GLU A 39 37.29 6.12 27.43
C GLU A 39 36.84 7.54 27.07
N ASN A 40 37.18 8.51 27.93
CA ASN A 40 36.68 9.87 27.88
C ASN A 40 37.19 10.70 26.70
N GLY A 41 36.34 11.13 25.85
CA GLY A 41 36.53 12.35 25.08
C GLY A 41 36.17 13.59 25.92
N GLY A 42 37.11 14.05 26.76
CA GLY A 42 37.17 15.47 27.01
C GLY A 42 36.39 16.09 28.18
N CYS A 43 35.76 15.37 29.10
CA CYS A 43 35.18 16.00 30.32
C CYS A 43 35.54 15.19 31.57
N GLY A 44 36.23 15.80 32.52
CA GLY A 44 36.79 15.24 33.71
C GLY A 44 35.85 14.75 34.81
N ASN A 45 34.65 14.20 34.49
CA ASN A 45 33.63 13.77 35.44
C ASN A 45 33.11 12.37 35.10
N GLY A 46 32.77 11.56 36.13
CA GLY A 46 32.23 10.21 36.00
C GLY A 46 30.86 10.12 35.32
N ARG A 47 30.50 8.94 34.88
CA ARG A 47 29.31 8.64 34.13
C ARG A 47 28.20 8.06 34.97
N VAL A 48 26.96 8.27 34.56
CA VAL A 48 25.75 7.74 35.20
C VAL A 48 24.92 7.00 34.16
N LEU A 49 24.60 5.74 34.46
CA LEU A 49 23.62 4.96 33.71
C LEU A 49 22.35 4.82 34.55
N LEU A 50 21.25 5.36 34.06
CA LEU A 50 19.93 5.16 34.65
C LEU A 50 19.22 3.99 33.95
N VAL A 51 18.91 2.95 34.70
CA VAL A 51 18.13 1.79 34.26
C VAL A 51 16.75 1.89 34.91
N SER A 52 15.81 2.47 34.18
CA SER A 52 14.47 2.79 34.69
C SER A 52 13.40 1.98 33.95
N ALA A 53 12.73 1.07 34.65
CA ALA A 53 11.70 0.21 34.08
C ALA A 53 10.81 -0.42 35.17
N PRO A 54 9.60 -0.89 34.86
CA PRO A 54 8.70 -1.53 35.84
C PRO A 54 9.33 -2.72 36.58
N ALA A 55 8.67 -3.17 37.66
CA ALA A 55 9.08 -4.37 38.37
C ALA A 55 9.19 -5.59 37.43
N GLY A 56 10.18 -6.45 37.63
CA GLY A 56 10.36 -7.65 36.81
C GLY A 56 10.88 -7.44 35.38
N SER A 57 11.30 -6.23 35.01
CA SER A 57 11.94 -5.98 33.71
C SER A 57 13.39 -6.50 33.63
N GLY A 58 13.96 -6.99 34.74
CA GLY A 58 15.30 -7.56 34.75
C GLY A 58 16.43 -6.60 35.09
N LYS A 59 16.16 -5.39 35.60
CA LYS A 59 17.18 -4.35 35.92
C LYS A 59 18.30 -4.87 36.85
N THR A 60 17.94 -5.37 38.02
CA THR A 60 18.86 -5.90 39.01
C THR A 60 19.64 -7.11 38.49
N VAL A 61 18.94 -8.00 37.72
CA VAL A 61 19.53 -9.16 37.07
C VAL A 61 20.54 -8.74 36.02
N LEU A 62 20.23 -7.77 35.19
CA LEU A 62 21.15 -7.23 34.17
C LEU A 62 22.44 -6.69 34.83
N ALA A 63 22.28 -5.83 35.84
CA ALA A 63 23.44 -5.24 36.52
C ALA A 63 24.29 -6.29 37.23
N ALA A 64 23.67 -7.29 37.86
CA ALA A 64 24.37 -8.35 38.56
C ALA A 64 25.08 -9.31 37.58
N ASP A 65 24.42 -9.71 36.51
CA ASP A 65 24.99 -10.61 35.48
C ASP A 65 26.10 -9.90 34.71
N TRP A 66 25.92 -8.64 34.33
CA TRP A 66 26.94 -7.81 33.72
C TRP A 66 28.21 -7.72 34.63
N ALA A 67 28.02 -7.45 35.93
CA ALA A 67 29.11 -7.37 36.89
C ALA A 67 29.84 -8.70 37.04
N ALA A 68 29.13 -9.83 37.07
CA ALA A 68 29.70 -11.17 37.16
C ALA A 68 30.60 -11.52 35.97
N HIS A 69 30.31 -10.99 34.78
CA HIS A 69 31.12 -11.18 33.57
C HIS A 69 32.36 -10.26 33.50
N ARG A 70 32.60 -9.44 34.53
CA ARG A 70 33.77 -8.51 34.57
C ARG A 70 34.56 -8.64 35.87
N PRO A 71 35.26 -9.81 36.09
CA PRO A 71 35.90 -10.11 37.36
C PRO A 71 37.08 -9.18 37.70
N GLY A 72 37.60 -8.42 36.72
CA GLY A 72 38.65 -7.41 36.92
C GLY A 72 38.15 -6.01 37.29
N LEU A 73 36.84 -5.78 37.26
CA LEU A 73 36.23 -4.47 37.55
C LEU A 73 35.75 -4.42 39.00
N ALA A 74 36.14 -3.36 39.72
CA ALA A 74 35.63 -3.13 41.09
C ALA A 74 34.16 -2.66 40.98
N VAL A 75 33.21 -3.56 41.34
CA VAL A 75 31.77 -3.22 41.36
C VAL A 75 31.28 -3.22 42.79
N HIS A 76 30.81 -2.08 43.24
CA HIS A 76 30.23 -1.86 44.56
C HIS A 76 28.73 -1.86 44.48
N TRP A 77 28.04 -2.57 45.37
CA TRP A 77 26.59 -2.70 45.36
C TRP A 77 25.94 -2.00 46.55
N PHE A 78 24.95 -1.20 46.31
CA PHE A 78 24.16 -0.56 47.34
C PHE A 78 22.67 -0.71 47.01
N ARG A 79 21.92 -1.19 47.98
CA ARG A 79 20.46 -1.30 47.83
C ARG A 79 19.76 -0.29 48.72
N VAL A 80 18.91 0.53 48.11
CA VAL A 80 18.02 1.45 48.84
C VAL A 80 16.93 0.66 49.50
N THR A 81 16.76 0.83 50.85
CA THR A 81 15.79 0.09 51.62
C THR A 81 14.69 0.99 52.24
N GLY A 82 14.74 2.30 51.97
CA GLY A 82 13.75 3.24 52.47
C GLY A 82 13.98 4.68 51.98
N PRO A 83 13.05 5.61 52.30
CA PRO A 83 13.01 6.95 51.77
C PRO A 83 14.29 7.80 51.92
N ALA A 84 15.00 7.63 53.03
CA ALA A 84 16.22 8.40 53.39
C ALA A 84 17.50 7.55 53.37
N CYS A 85 17.48 6.38 52.75
CA CYS A 85 18.60 5.45 52.68
C CYS A 85 19.57 5.81 51.55
N LEU A 86 20.73 6.37 51.83
CA LEU A 86 21.75 6.81 50.90
C LEU A 86 22.99 5.96 50.88
N PRO A 87 23.63 5.77 49.70
CA PRO A 87 25.01 5.21 49.67
C PRO A 87 25.98 6.18 50.37
N PRO A 88 26.95 5.65 51.13
CA PRO A 88 27.84 6.48 51.95
C PRO A 88 28.75 7.39 51.09
N GLU A 89 29.29 6.90 50.04
CA GLU A 89 30.15 7.64 49.09
C GLU A 89 30.26 6.90 47.75
N VAL A 90 30.61 7.60 46.66
CA VAL A 90 30.99 6.98 45.39
C VAL A 90 32.46 6.52 45.55
N PRO A 91 32.78 5.27 45.23
CA PRO A 91 34.16 4.81 45.18
C PRO A 91 35.04 5.68 44.27
N GLY A 92 36.29 5.91 44.62
CA GLY A 92 37.22 6.72 43.80
C GLY A 92 37.49 6.10 42.43
N GLU A 93 37.35 4.78 42.32
CA GLU A 93 37.51 4.00 41.09
C GLU A 93 36.48 2.88 41.03
N GLY A 94 36.06 2.48 39.80
CA GLY A 94 35.13 1.38 39.55
C GLY A 94 33.69 1.85 39.36
N VAL A 95 32.75 0.94 39.61
CA VAL A 95 31.32 1.15 39.36
C VAL A 95 30.51 0.97 40.64
N LEU A 96 29.68 1.95 40.97
CA LEU A 96 28.69 1.84 42.05
C LEU A 96 27.33 1.49 41.42
N VAL A 97 26.74 0.38 41.85
CA VAL A 97 25.35 0.04 41.52
C VAL A 97 24.45 0.45 42.68
N VAL A 98 23.47 1.34 42.39
CA VAL A 98 22.46 1.75 43.35
C VAL A 98 21.14 1.12 42.92
N ASP A 99 20.73 0.08 43.63
CA ASP A 99 19.52 -0.68 43.34
C ASP A 99 18.34 -0.18 44.15
N ASP A 100 17.13 -0.32 43.60
CA ASP A 100 15.86 0.16 44.15
C ASP A 100 15.84 1.69 44.46
N ALA A 101 16.54 2.47 43.66
CA ALA A 101 16.67 3.93 43.86
C ALA A 101 15.33 4.72 43.83
N HIS A 102 14.25 4.13 43.31
CA HIS A 102 12.90 4.73 43.35
C HIS A 102 12.34 4.87 44.77
N LEU A 103 12.88 4.16 45.75
CA LEU A 103 12.49 4.26 47.16
C LEU A 103 13.04 5.55 47.83
N LEU A 104 13.98 6.27 47.20
CA LEU A 104 14.46 7.57 47.67
C LEU A 104 13.39 8.64 47.44
N THR A 105 12.63 8.97 48.46
CA THR A 105 11.54 9.94 48.38
C THR A 105 11.68 11.10 49.38
N ASP A 106 12.59 10.96 50.33
CA ASP A 106 12.87 12.03 51.28
C ASP A 106 13.60 13.19 50.56
N PRO A 107 13.13 14.46 50.71
CA PRO A 107 13.70 15.60 49.99
C PRO A 107 15.19 15.86 50.30
N GLU A 108 15.65 15.65 51.54
CA GLU A 108 17.06 15.84 51.88
C GLU A 108 17.92 14.72 51.29
N ALA A 109 17.46 13.48 51.33
CA ALA A 109 18.14 12.33 50.76
C ALA A 109 18.19 12.43 49.23
N THR A 110 17.13 12.83 48.56
CA THR A 110 17.13 13.03 47.10
C THR A 110 18.10 14.14 46.66
N ALA A 111 18.12 15.26 47.41
CA ALA A 111 19.11 16.32 47.14
C ALA A 111 20.56 15.90 47.40
N ALA A 112 20.80 15.06 48.40
CA ALA A 112 22.11 14.48 48.69
C ALA A 112 22.50 13.47 47.59
N PHE A 113 21.57 12.64 47.13
CA PHE A 113 21.78 11.67 46.04
C PHE A 113 22.10 12.39 44.72
N GLU A 114 21.39 13.48 44.41
CA GLU A 114 21.68 14.30 43.24
C GLU A 114 23.11 14.86 43.28
N ARG A 115 23.54 15.39 44.44
CA ARG A 115 24.93 15.86 44.61
C ARG A 115 25.94 14.75 44.40
N LEU A 116 25.68 13.56 44.97
CA LEU A 116 26.53 12.39 44.82
C LEU A 116 26.73 12.03 43.35
N LEU A 117 25.67 12.04 42.52
CA LEU A 117 25.76 11.78 41.10
C LEU A 117 26.47 12.90 40.32
N LEU A 118 26.27 14.14 40.71
CA LEU A 118 26.94 15.31 40.09
C LEU A 118 28.42 15.36 40.40
N ASP A 119 28.83 14.90 41.57
CA ASP A 119 30.20 14.93 42.08
C ASP A 119 30.97 13.59 41.81
N THR A 120 30.36 12.65 41.07
CA THR A 120 31.00 11.37 40.70
C THR A 120 32.34 11.59 39.99
N PRO A 121 33.47 11.02 40.47
CA PRO A 121 34.78 11.19 39.88
C PRO A 121 34.87 10.65 38.42
N ALA A 122 35.82 11.14 37.62
CA ALA A 122 36.02 10.68 36.25
C ALA A 122 36.44 9.17 36.16
N SER A 123 37.08 8.66 37.19
CA SER A 123 37.54 7.26 37.33
C SER A 123 36.43 6.32 37.81
N ALA A 124 35.21 6.85 38.08
CA ALA A 124 34.08 6.06 38.60
C ALA A 124 32.85 6.23 37.73
N ALA A 125 31.96 5.26 37.76
CA ALA A 125 30.65 5.32 37.18
C ALA A 125 29.59 4.87 38.16
N VAL A 126 28.31 5.32 37.95
CA VAL A 126 27.18 4.93 38.77
C VAL A 126 26.09 4.33 37.88
N ILE A 127 25.64 3.13 38.23
CA ILE A 127 24.46 2.50 37.63
C ILE A 127 23.31 2.65 38.63
N VAL A 128 22.24 3.33 38.23
CA VAL A 128 21.05 3.56 39.06
C VAL A 128 19.94 2.69 38.52
N CYS A 129 19.50 1.67 39.30
CA CYS A 129 18.35 0.85 38.97
C CYS A 129 17.12 1.33 39.74
N ALA A 130 16.03 1.64 38.99
CA ALA A 130 14.81 2.17 39.57
C ALA A 130 13.56 1.64 38.86
N ARG A 131 12.39 1.59 39.54
CA ARG A 131 11.11 1.28 38.89
C ARG A 131 10.60 2.47 38.07
N HIS A 132 10.83 3.66 38.56
CA HIS A 132 10.63 4.96 37.92
C HIS A 132 11.78 5.87 38.33
N ASP A 133 11.94 6.97 37.60
CA ASP A 133 13.03 7.92 37.84
C ASP A 133 12.92 8.50 39.24
N PRO A 134 13.94 8.43 40.08
CA PRO A 134 14.00 9.16 41.34
C PRO A 134 13.78 10.67 41.11
N PRO A 135 13.15 11.41 42.04
CA PRO A 135 12.76 12.80 41.86
C PRO A 135 13.96 13.77 42.00
N ILE A 136 14.96 13.62 41.11
CA ILE A 136 16.15 14.47 41.00
C ILE A 136 16.16 15.17 39.63
N ARG A 137 17.02 16.18 39.49
CA ARG A 137 17.15 16.96 38.25
C ARG A 137 18.03 16.29 37.22
N TRP A 138 17.59 15.20 36.63
CA TRP A 138 18.32 14.39 35.62
C TRP A 138 18.85 15.22 34.48
N HIS A 139 18.14 16.29 34.05
CA HIS A 139 18.57 17.20 32.99
C HIS A 139 19.94 17.84 33.27
N LEU A 140 20.35 17.99 34.51
CA LEU A 140 21.70 18.51 34.85
C LEU A 140 22.80 17.56 34.42
N LEU A 141 22.58 16.25 34.49
CA LEU A 141 23.49 15.22 34.01
C LEU A 141 23.45 15.09 32.50
N GLU A 142 22.25 15.22 31.90
CA GLU A 142 22.06 15.23 30.44
C GLU A 142 22.79 16.40 29.77
N LEU A 143 22.63 17.62 30.29
CA LEU A 143 23.33 18.81 29.81
C LEU A 143 24.86 18.68 29.85
N ARG A 144 25.38 17.85 30.75
CA ARG A 144 26.80 17.53 30.87
C ARG A 144 27.23 16.32 30.04
N ALA A 145 26.34 15.73 29.24
CA ALA A 145 26.57 14.49 28.49
C ALA A 145 27.07 13.32 29.35
N ARG A 146 26.62 13.25 30.62
CA ARG A 146 27.06 12.25 31.61
C ARG A 146 26.00 11.18 31.86
N LEU A 147 24.77 11.35 31.36
CA LEU A 147 23.66 10.42 31.58
C LEU A 147 23.44 9.55 30.35
N ALA A 148 23.45 8.24 30.56
CA ALA A 148 22.89 7.25 29.64
C ALA A 148 21.63 6.66 30.26
N ARG A 149 20.66 6.24 29.42
CA ARG A 149 19.40 5.65 29.87
C ARG A 149 19.14 4.31 29.23
N LEU A 150 18.65 3.36 30.00
CA LEU A 150 18.05 2.12 29.53
C LEU A 150 16.65 2.03 30.12
N GLY A 151 15.65 2.01 29.27
CA GLY A 151 14.23 1.94 29.65
C GLY A 151 13.63 0.55 29.49
N ALA A 152 12.32 0.47 29.60
CA ALA A 152 11.57 -0.78 29.47
C ALA A 152 11.69 -1.40 28.06
N ALA A 153 11.80 -0.57 27.03
CA ALA A 153 11.90 -1.02 25.63
C ALA A 153 13.24 -1.74 25.37
N GLU A 154 14.36 -1.16 25.84
CA GLU A 154 15.68 -1.75 25.71
C GLU A 154 15.83 -3.01 26.56
N LEU A 155 15.19 -3.05 27.72
CA LEU A 155 15.18 -4.21 28.62
C LEU A 155 14.25 -5.33 28.17
N ALA A 156 13.32 -5.07 27.24
CA ALA A 156 12.42 -6.10 26.74
C ALA A 156 13.19 -7.25 26.08
N PHE A 157 12.77 -8.47 26.31
CA PHE A 157 13.33 -9.64 25.64
C PHE A 157 13.00 -9.61 24.16
N THR A 158 13.99 -9.90 23.34
CA THR A 158 13.79 -10.22 21.94
C THR A 158 13.07 -11.56 21.79
N ALA A 159 12.47 -11.81 20.62
CA ALA A 159 11.84 -13.10 20.33
C ALA A 159 12.79 -14.29 20.57
N GLY A 160 14.07 -14.15 20.20
CA GLY A 160 15.09 -15.18 20.45
C GLY A 160 15.43 -15.38 21.93
N GLU A 161 15.41 -14.34 22.75
CA GLU A 161 15.61 -14.42 24.20
C GLU A 161 14.40 -15.05 24.87
N SER A 162 13.18 -14.69 24.45
CA SER A 162 11.91 -15.30 24.90
C SER A 162 11.88 -16.80 24.58
N ALA A 163 12.28 -17.21 23.37
CA ALA A 163 12.34 -18.60 22.96
C ALA A 163 13.37 -19.40 23.81
N ARG A 164 14.54 -18.81 24.11
CA ARG A 164 15.55 -19.45 24.97
C ARG A 164 15.01 -19.65 26.39
N LEU A 165 14.39 -18.64 26.97
CA LEU A 165 13.80 -18.74 28.30
C LEU A 165 12.71 -19.82 28.37
N CYS A 166 11.82 -19.87 27.37
CA CYS A 166 10.81 -20.91 27.28
C CYS A 166 11.45 -22.31 27.15
N GLY A 167 12.51 -22.43 26.35
CA GLY A 167 13.29 -23.66 26.20
C GLY A 167 13.92 -24.17 27.50
N GLU A 168 14.41 -23.27 28.37
CA GLU A 168 14.92 -23.63 29.70
C GLU A 168 13.84 -24.24 30.61
N HIS A 169 12.58 -23.86 30.40
CA HIS A 169 11.43 -24.44 31.08
C HIS A 169 10.81 -25.65 30.34
N GLY A 170 11.47 -26.14 29.28
CA GLY A 170 11.00 -27.31 28.50
C GLY A 170 9.92 -27.01 27.46
N VAL A 171 9.58 -25.74 27.25
CA VAL A 171 8.56 -25.31 26.27
C VAL A 171 9.25 -25.00 24.93
N ARG A 172 8.94 -25.79 23.91
CA ARG A 172 9.38 -25.53 22.53
C ARG A 172 8.31 -24.76 21.79
N LEU A 173 8.64 -23.56 21.34
CA LEU A 173 7.77 -22.69 20.59
C LEU A 173 8.09 -22.80 19.09
N ASP A 174 7.07 -22.95 18.27
CA ASP A 174 7.13 -22.64 16.83
C ASP A 174 6.96 -21.14 16.62
N ASP A 175 7.04 -20.69 15.36
CA ASP A 175 6.93 -19.25 15.03
C ASP A 175 5.59 -18.65 15.48
N ALA A 176 4.49 -19.39 15.39
CA ALA A 176 3.18 -18.94 15.82
C ALA A 176 3.07 -18.85 17.35
N GLY A 177 3.56 -19.85 18.06
CA GLY A 177 3.62 -19.85 19.53
C GLY A 177 4.52 -18.74 20.06
N LEU A 178 5.66 -18.52 19.42
CA LEU A 178 6.57 -17.41 19.78
C LEU A 178 5.91 -16.05 19.57
N ALA A 179 5.22 -15.86 18.43
CA ALA A 179 4.46 -14.64 18.17
C ALA A 179 3.35 -14.43 19.20
N THR A 180 2.69 -15.49 19.65
CA THR A 180 1.67 -15.44 20.70
C THR A 180 2.27 -14.99 22.02
N VAL A 181 3.35 -15.61 22.49
CA VAL A 181 4.03 -15.24 23.74
C VAL A 181 4.54 -13.79 23.68
N ASP A 182 5.16 -13.39 22.57
CA ASP A 182 5.66 -12.02 22.38
C ASP A 182 4.52 -10.99 22.34
N SER A 183 3.41 -11.31 21.66
CA SER A 183 2.24 -10.44 21.61
C SER A 183 1.62 -10.16 22.97
N LEU A 184 1.61 -11.18 23.86
CA LEU A 184 1.07 -11.11 25.21
C LEU A 184 2.02 -10.44 26.19
N THR A 185 3.30 -10.81 26.19
CA THR A 185 4.28 -10.36 27.19
C THR A 185 5.03 -9.12 26.78
N LYS A 186 5.05 -8.79 25.49
CA LYS A 186 5.86 -7.69 24.91
C LYS A 186 7.33 -7.74 25.36
N GLY A 187 7.84 -8.94 25.57
CA GLY A 187 9.21 -9.16 26.03
C GLY A 187 9.46 -8.80 27.50
N TRP A 188 8.46 -8.55 28.32
CA TRP A 188 8.63 -8.27 29.74
C TRP A 188 9.15 -9.52 30.46
N ALA A 189 10.42 -9.50 30.89
CA ALA A 189 11.16 -10.68 31.31
C ALA A 189 10.45 -11.56 32.39
N ALA A 190 9.87 -10.94 33.43
CA ALA A 190 9.13 -11.68 34.44
C ALA A 190 7.87 -12.33 33.88
N LEU A 191 7.14 -11.63 33.00
CA LEU A 191 5.93 -12.16 32.38
C LEU A 191 6.25 -13.30 31.41
N VAL A 192 7.33 -13.19 30.63
CA VAL A 192 7.83 -14.30 29.79
C VAL A 192 8.13 -15.51 30.64
N ARG A 193 8.78 -15.33 31.80
CA ARG A 193 9.09 -16.43 32.71
C ARG A 193 7.86 -17.08 33.32
N VAL A 194 6.93 -16.27 33.87
CA VAL A 194 5.69 -16.79 34.45
C VAL A 194 4.87 -17.51 33.38
N MET A 195 4.84 -17.00 32.14
CA MET A 195 4.19 -17.63 31.00
C MET A 195 4.87 -18.96 30.63
N ALA A 196 6.21 -18.99 30.59
CA ALA A 196 6.96 -20.22 30.29
C ALA A 196 6.69 -21.31 31.34
N VAL A 197 6.66 -20.96 32.63
CA VAL A 197 6.31 -21.91 33.70
C VAL A 197 4.88 -22.42 33.54
N HIS A 198 3.92 -21.55 33.20
CA HIS A 198 2.55 -21.92 32.95
C HIS A 198 2.41 -22.87 31.76
N LEU A 199 3.00 -22.52 30.62
CA LEU A 199 2.95 -23.32 29.39
C LEU A 199 3.71 -24.67 29.51
N ALA A 200 4.67 -24.77 30.42
CA ALA A 200 5.31 -26.05 30.73
C ALA A 200 4.34 -27.07 31.34
N THR A 201 3.30 -26.59 32.02
CA THR A 201 2.27 -27.43 32.64
C THR A 201 0.98 -27.51 31.82
N HIS A 202 0.75 -26.52 30.92
CA HIS A 202 -0.43 -26.42 30.08
C HIS A 202 -0.05 -26.14 28.60
N PRO A 203 0.65 -27.07 27.94
CA PRO A 203 1.13 -26.85 26.57
C PRO A 203 -0.02 -26.72 25.54
N GLU A 204 -1.20 -27.26 25.86
CA GLU A 204 -2.41 -27.19 25.03
C GLU A 204 -2.99 -25.77 24.91
N GLU A 205 -2.65 -24.88 25.81
CA GLU A 205 -3.11 -23.48 25.78
C GLU A 205 -2.30 -22.63 24.77
N LEU A 206 -1.17 -23.12 24.32
CA LEU A 206 -0.34 -22.41 23.34
C LEU A 206 -1.09 -22.23 22.02
N GLY A 207 -1.29 -20.99 21.60
CA GLY A 207 -2.09 -20.65 20.41
C GLY A 207 -3.60 -20.55 20.65
N SER A 208 -4.06 -20.76 21.88
CA SER A 208 -5.46 -20.57 22.23
C SER A 208 -5.81 -19.09 22.37
N PRO A 209 -6.90 -18.60 21.74
CA PRO A 209 -7.39 -17.23 21.94
C PRO A 209 -7.76 -16.93 23.40
N VAL A 210 -7.99 -17.95 24.20
CA VAL A 210 -8.33 -17.83 25.64
C VAL A 210 -7.22 -17.12 26.43
N LEU A 211 -5.95 -17.32 26.08
CA LEU A 211 -4.82 -16.63 26.72
C LEU A 211 -4.85 -15.11 26.53
N LEU A 212 -5.43 -14.64 25.41
CA LEU A 212 -5.62 -13.20 25.12
C LEU A 212 -6.75 -12.58 25.92
N GLU A 213 -7.77 -13.36 26.23
CA GLU A 213 -8.97 -12.90 26.93
C GLU A 213 -8.82 -13.00 28.47
N ARG A 214 -8.18 -14.07 28.94
CA ARG A 214 -7.96 -14.34 30.37
C ARG A 214 -6.53 -14.74 30.64
N PRO A 215 -5.76 -13.89 31.35
CA PRO A 215 -4.40 -14.23 31.72
C PRO A 215 -4.37 -15.41 32.68
N PRO A 216 -3.37 -16.30 32.61
CA PRO A 216 -3.18 -17.35 33.61
C PRO A 216 -3.17 -16.81 35.03
N GLN A 217 -3.71 -17.58 35.97
CA GLN A 217 -3.81 -17.13 37.36
C GLN A 217 -2.45 -16.71 37.95
N ALA A 218 -1.37 -17.41 37.59
CA ALA A 218 -0.02 -17.06 38.02
C ALA A 218 0.43 -15.68 37.52
N VAL A 219 0.08 -15.34 36.27
CA VAL A 219 0.35 -14.01 35.69
C VAL A 219 -0.47 -12.94 36.40
N ALA A 220 -1.77 -13.18 36.61
CA ALA A 220 -2.64 -12.25 37.31
C ALA A 220 -2.17 -12.01 38.75
N ALA A 221 -1.77 -13.08 39.48
CA ALA A 221 -1.24 -12.99 40.83
C ALA A 221 0.07 -12.19 40.89
N TYR A 222 0.98 -12.43 39.94
CA TYR A 222 2.23 -11.67 39.84
C TYR A 222 1.95 -10.17 39.60
N LEU A 223 1.11 -9.84 38.64
CA LEU A 223 0.77 -8.45 38.32
C LEU A 223 0.08 -7.75 39.52
N ALA A 224 -0.82 -8.44 40.20
CA ALA A 224 -1.50 -7.91 41.38
C ALA A 224 -0.52 -7.61 42.51
N ALA A 225 0.47 -8.50 42.76
CA ALA A 225 1.42 -8.34 43.86
C ALA A 225 2.54 -7.33 43.55
N GLU A 226 3.07 -7.29 42.34
CA GLU A 226 4.29 -6.53 42.03
C GLU A 226 4.04 -5.23 41.27
N VAL A 227 2.89 -5.08 40.62
CA VAL A 227 2.58 -3.90 39.80
C VAL A 227 1.43 -3.09 40.35
N LEU A 228 0.38 -3.74 40.87
CA LEU A 228 -0.85 -3.08 41.32
C LEU A 228 -0.95 -2.86 42.82
N ALA A 229 -0.16 -3.57 43.66
CA ALA A 229 -0.27 -3.54 45.11
C ALA A 229 -0.07 -2.13 45.68
N ASP A 230 0.89 -1.38 45.17
CA ASP A 230 1.29 -0.07 45.68
C ASP A 230 0.49 1.11 45.06
N LEU A 231 -0.44 0.85 44.13
CA LEU A 231 -1.23 1.89 43.46
C LEU A 231 -2.36 2.42 44.40
N PRO A 232 -2.56 3.75 44.47
CA PRO A 232 -3.70 4.35 45.14
C PRO A 232 -5.04 3.82 44.58
N PRO A 233 -6.10 3.70 45.44
CA PRO A 233 -7.40 3.19 44.99
C PRO A 233 -7.99 3.96 43.80
N ALA A 234 -7.83 5.29 43.75
CA ALA A 234 -8.31 6.13 42.65
C ALA A 234 -7.64 5.78 41.32
N LEU A 235 -6.33 5.52 41.33
CA LEU A 235 -5.62 5.09 40.11
C LEU A 235 -6.02 3.68 39.65
N ARG A 236 -6.31 2.77 40.61
CA ARG A 236 -6.84 1.44 40.24
C ARG A 236 -8.21 1.54 39.59
N GLU A 237 -9.11 2.35 40.14
CA GLU A 237 -10.43 2.58 39.54
C GLU A 237 -10.29 3.17 38.14
N PHE A 238 -9.42 4.18 37.96
CA PHE A 238 -9.09 4.75 36.64
C PHE A 238 -8.59 3.69 35.66
N LEU A 239 -7.64 2.86 36.08
CA LEU A 239 -7.10 1.79 35.25
C LEU A 239 -8.14 0.71 34.92
N THR A 240 -9.04 0.42 35.82
CA THR A 240 -10.14 -0.55 35.64
C THR A 240 -11.09 -0.06 34.54
N VAL A 241 -11.54 1.20 34.58
CA VAL A 241 -12.47 1.72 33.57
C VAL A 241 -11.79 1.96 32.21
N THR A 242 -10.52 2.42 32.20
CA THR A 242 -9.74 2.61 30.97
C THR A 242 -9.20 1.30 30.39
N GLY A 243 -9.26 0.20 31.11
CA GLY A 243 -8.95 -1.15 30.63
C GLY A 243 -10.04 -1.75 29.74
N VAL A 244 -11.28 -1.21 29.80
CA VAL A 244 -12.40 -1.68 28.96
C VAL A 244 -12.11 -1.47 27.46
N PRO A 245 -11.78 -0.25 26.95
CA PRO A 245 -11.38 -0.06 25.56
C PRO A 245 -10.00 -0.67 25.28
N ALA A 246 -9.78 -1.04 24.01
CA ALA A 246 -8.49 -1.56 23.56
C ALA A 246 -7.39 -0.48 23.54
N ALA A 247 -7.80 0.75 23.32
CA ALA A 247 -6.99 1.96 23.41
C ALA A 247 -7.91 3.12 23.77
N PHE A 248 -7.35 4.16 24.34
CA PHE A 248 -8.10 5.33 24.74
C PHE A 248 -7.28 6.60 24.56
N THR A 249 -7.95 7.73 24.43
CA THR A 249 -7.34 9.07 24.53
C THR A 249 -7.61 9.64 25.91
N GLU A 250 -6.91 10.69 26.29
CA GLU A 250 -7.18 11.38 27.55
C GLU A 250 -8.66 11.82 27.66
N LYS A 251 -9.24 12.32 26.55
CA LYS A 251 -10.65 12.72 26.49
C LYS A 251 -11.61 11.55 26.72
N LEU A 252 -11.35 10.39 26.09
CA LEU A 252 -12.16 9.19 26.33
C LEU A 252 -12.01 8.70 27.77
N ALA A 253 -10.82 8.77 28.33
CA ALA A 253 -10.58 8.40 29.73
C ALA A 253 -11.33 9.33 30.70
N ASP A 254 -11.41 10.63 30.42
CA ASP A 254 -12.21 11.59 31.18
C ASP A 254 -13.70 11.22 31.19
N GLU A 255 -14.26 10.85 30.05
CA GLU A 255 -15.66 10.40 29.93
C GLU A 255 -15.92 9.11 30.73
N LEU A 256 -15.01 8.15 30.66
CA LEU A 256 -15.16 6.86 31.36
C LEU A 256 -14.97 6.98 32.89
N ALA A 257 -14.02 7.81 33.32
CA ALA A 257 -13.68 8.00 34.72
C ALA A 257 -14.49 9.11 35.41
N GLY A 258 -15.22 9.93 34.64
CA GLY A 258 -15.96 11.06 35.19
C GLY A 258 -15.11 12.30 35.47
N GLY A 259 -13.95 12.41 34.79
CA GLY A 259 -13.01 13.53 34.85
C GLY A 259 -11.67 13.21 35.52
N GLY A 260 -10.70 14.09 35.36
CA GLY A 260 -9.38 14.02 36.01
C GLY A 260 -8.38 13.07 35.39
N ALA A 261 -8.61 12.62 34.14
CA ALA A 261 -7.74 11.67 33.44
C ALA A 261 -6.31 12.18 33.31
N GLY A 262 -6.10 13.45 32.96
CA GLY A 262 -4.76 14.05 32.87
C GLY A 262 -3.96 13.90 34.14
N HIS A 263 -4.57 14.18 35.31
CA HIS A 263 -3.89 14.01 36.60
C HIS A 263 -3.56 12.53 36.88
N CYS A 264 -4.47 11.61 36.58
CA CYS A 264 -4.22 10.18 36.75
C CYS A 264 -3.09 9.70 35.82
N LEU A 265 -3.05 10.17 34.58
CA LEU A 265 -2.01 9.84 33.62
C LEU A 265 -0.62 10.37 34.02
N ASP A 266 -0.57 11.62 34.49
CA ASP A 266 0.67 12.23 35.01
C ASP A 266 1.21 11.45 36.22
N GLU A 267 0.33 11.04 37.11
CA GLU A 267 0.69 10.26 38.29
C GLU A 267 1.17 8.84 37.91
N LEU A 268 0.50 8.19 36.95
CA LEU A 268 0.94 6.90 36.40
C LEU A 268 2.31 7.01 35.74
N ASP A 269 2.56 8.10 34.98
CA ASP A 269 3.88 8.37 34.40
C ASP A 269 4.94 8.57 35.47
N ARG A 270 4.61 9.35 36.53
CA ARG A 270 5.53 9.55 37.65
C ARG A 270 5.86 8.26 38.37
N LEU A 271 4.92 7.32 38.44
CA LEU A 271 5.13 5.99 39.01
C LEU A 271 5.77 4.99 38.05
N GLY A 272 6.08 5.41 36.81
CA GLY A 272 6.66 4.54 35.78
C GLY A 272 5.74 3.39 35.37
N PHE A 273 4.41 3.62 35.40
CA PHE A 273 3.45 2.61 35.02
C PHE A 273 3.52 2.34 33.49
N PRO A 274 3.50 1.08 33.05
CA PRO A 274 3.76 0.71 31.66
C PRO A 274 2.57 1.04 30.72
N LEU A 275 2.47 2.30 30.31
CA LEU A 275 1.53 2.78 29.28
C LEU A 275 2.25 2.94 27.95
N GLN A 276 1.64 2.47 26.87
CA GLN A 276 2.14 2.67 25.50
C GLN A 276 1.38 3.83 24.86
N ARG A 277 2.10 4.81 24.32
CA ARG A 277 1.52 5.96 23.63
C ARG A 277 1.84 5.91 22.14
N SER A 278 0.86 6.22 21.30
CA SER A 278 1.01 6.34 19.86
C SER A 278 0.23 7.55 19.34
N ALA A 279 0.85 8.38 18.52
CA ALA A 279 0.14 9.46 17.85
C ALA A 279 -0.65 8.89 16.66
N ARG A 280 -1.94 9.27 16.56
CA ARG A 280 -2.79 9.02 15.39
C ARG A 280 -3.52 10.31 15.05
N GLY A 281 -3.16 10.93 13.92
CA GLY A 281 -3.65 12.26 13.60
C GLY A 281 -3.27 13.29 14.65
N THR A 282 -4.24 14.01 15.20
CA THR A 282 -4.06 15.02 16.24
C THR A 282 -4.10 14.46 17.66
N ASP A 283 -4.53 13.20 17.84
CA ASP A 283 -4.76 12.60 19.14
C ASP A 283 -3.65 11.63 19.56
N VAL A 284 -3.34 11.64 20.85
CA VAL A 284 -2.43 10.68 21.47
C VAL A 284 -3.26 9.52 22.04
N TRP A 285 -3.06 8.35 21.44
CA TRP A 285 -3.69 7.11 21.88
C TRP A 285 -2.83 6.38 22.89
N ILE A 286 -3.44 5.94 23.95
CA ILE A 286 -2.83 5.26 25.07
C ILE A 286 -3.35 3.82 25.10
N ARG A 287 -2.44 2.87 25.32
CA ARG A 287 -2.75 1.45 25.46
C ARG A 287 -2.13 0.90 26.72
N HIS A 288 -2.90 0.08 27.42
CA HIS A 288 -2.36 -0.76 28.47
C HIS A 288 -1.54 -1.92 27.89
N HIS A 289 -0.57 -2.41 28.66
CA HIS A 289 0.07 -3.68 28.36
C HIS A 289 -1.01 -4.79 28.28
N PRO A 290 -0.99 -5.71 27.29
CA PRO A 290 -2.07 -6.68 27.05
C PRO A 290 -2.50 -7.46 28.30
N LEU A 291 -1.55 -7.99 29.04
CA LEU A 291 -1.84 -8.76 30.27
C LEU A 291 -2.38 -7.89 31.40
N LEU A 292 -1.94 -6.63 31.53
CA LEU A 292 -2.52 -5.68 32.50
C LEU A 292 -3.95 -5.33 32.12
N ARG A 293 -4.21 -5.07 30.84
CA ARG A 293 -5.56 -4.82 30.34
C ARG A 293 -6.49 -5.98 30.64
N ALA A 294 -6.05 -7.22 30.42
CA ALA A 294 -6.86 -8.39 30.74
C ALA A 294 -7.18 -8.48 32.25
N CYS A 295 -6.23 -8.11 33.13
CA CYS A 295 -6.49 -7.99 34.57
C CYS A 295 -7.51 -6.90 34.86
N PHE A 296 -7.42 -5.71 34.26
CA PHE A 296 -8.37 -4.61 34.48
C PHE A 296 -9.77 -4.96 33.96
N ARG A 297 -9.88 -5.65 32.82
CA ARG A 297 -11.16 -6.17 32.33
C ARG A 297 -11.79 -7.16 33.32
N ALA A 298 -11.01 -8.09 33.82
CA ALA A 298 -11.50 -9.03 34.84
C ALA A 298 -11.92 -8.32 36.14
N GLU A 299 -11.31 -7.17 36.44
CA GLU A 299 -11.70 -6.35 37.60
C GLU A 299 -12.96 -5.52 37.31
N ALA A 300 -13.08 -4.99 36.06
CA ALA A 300 -14.28 -4.32 35.60
C ALA A 300 -15.50 -5.28 35.62
N ASP A 301 -15.33 -6.52 35.20
CA ASP A 301 -16.39 -7.55 35.24
C ASP A 301 -16.94 -7.76 36.69
N ARG A 302 -16.10 -7.52 37.68
CA ARG A 302 -16.53 -7.60 39.13
C ARG A 302 -17.36 -6.40 39.58
N LEU A 303 -17.35 -5.29 38.84
CA LEU A 303 -18.20 -4.14 39.11
C LEU A 303 -19.68 -4.42 38.79
N GLY A 304 -19.97 -5.52 38.12
CA GLY A 304 -21.29 -5.96 37.68
C GLY A 304 -21.58 -5.67 36.21
N ALA A 305 -22.43 -6.54 35.65
CA ALA A 305 -22.72 -6.53 34.21
C ALA A 305 -23.30 -5.17 33.73
N ASP A 306 -24.19 -4.55 34.53
CA ASP A 306 -24.79 -3.27 34.17
C ASP A 306 -23.75 -2.17 34.04
N ARG A 307 -22.76 -2.13 34.94
CA ARG A 307 -21.69 -1.12 34.87
C ARG A 307 -20.78 -1.33 33.69
N VAL A 308 -20.45 -2.55 33.37
CA VAL A 308 -19.64 -2.88 32.16
C VAL A 308 -20.39 -2.50 30.90
N THR A 309 -21.68 -2.78 30.83
CA THR A 309 -22.54 -2.38 29.69
C THR A 309 -22.56 -0.85 29.53
N GLU A 310 -22.72 -0.11 30.63
CA GLU A 310 -22.66 1.36 30.62
C GLU A 310 -21.31 1.89 30.10
N LEU A 311 -20.19 1.32 30.54
CA LEU A 311 -18.85 1.72 30.10
C LEU A 311 -18.68 1.46 28.59
N HIS A 312 -19.15 0.31 28.10
CA HIS A 312 -19.13 0.03 26.67
C HIS A 312 -20.02 1.00 25.88
N ALA A 313 -21.22 1.29 26.35
CA ALA A 313 -22.13 2.24 25.70
C ALA A 313 -21.55 3.68 25.68
N HIS A 314 -20.89 4.11 26.77
CA HIS A 314 -20.20 5.41 26.80
C HIS A 314 -19.02 5.46 25.84
N ALA A 315 -18.16 4.42 25.84
CA ALA A 315 -17.05 4.33 24.90
C ALA A 315 -17.53 4.35 23.44
N ALA A 316 -18.57 3.59 23.13
CA ALA A 316 -19.14 3.53 21.78
C ALA A 316 -19.63 4.90 21.28
N ARG A 317 -20.41 5.61 22.10
CA ARG A 317 -20.93 6.95 21.74
C ARG A 317 -19.82 7.96 21.52
N TRP A 318 -18.82 7.96 22.41
CA TRP A 318 -17.67 8.85 22.25
C TRP A 318 -16.86 8.54 21.00
N LEU A 319 -16.56 7.25 20.75
CA LEU A 319 -15.79 6.78 19.58
C LEU A 319 -16.53 7.09 18.27
N GLN A 320 -17.86 6.89 18.25
CA GLN A 320 -18.69 7.24 17.09
C GLN A 320 -18.64 8.74 16.82
N ALA A 321 -18.80 9.57 17.84
CA ALA A 321 -18.73 11.03 17.70
C ALA A 321 -17.34 11.53 17.27
N ALA A 322 -16.28 10.80 17.64
CA ALA A 322 -14.90 11.08 17.26
C ALA A 322 -14.51 10.48 15.88
N GLY A 323 -15.41 9.73 15.20
CA GLY A 323 -15.18 9.12 13.90
C GLY A 323 -14.42 7.79 13.93
N HIS A 324 -14.24 7.17 15.10
CA HIS A 324 -13.59 5.85 15.24
C HIS A 324 -14.65 4.73 15.16
N LEU A 325 -15.22 4.55 13.98
CA LEU A 325 -16.39 3.71 13.76
C LEU A 325 -16.16 2.21 14.02
N PRO A 326 -15.04 1.57 13.62
CA PRO A 326 -14.79 0.16 13.91
C PRO A 326 -14.71 -0.13 15.41
N GLU A 327 -14.03 0.72 16.16
CA GLU A 327 -13.92 0.61 17.61
C GLU A 327 -15.28 0.86 18.28
N ALA A 328 -16.05 1.84 17.81
CA ALA A 328 -17.40 2.12 18.28
C ALA A 328 -18.33 0.91 18.12
N LEU A 329 -18.31 0.28 16.94
CA LEU A 329 -19.09 -0.93 16.66
C LEU A 329 -18.74 -2.08 17.61
N SER A 330 -17.46 -2.34 17.83
CA SER A 330 -17.00 -3.37 18.77
C SER A 330 -17.55 -3.14 20.19
N HIS A 331 -17.60 -1.88 20.64
CA HIS A 331 -18.16 -1.52 21.92
C HIS A 331 -19.69 -1.62 21.95
N LEU A 332 -20.39 -1.26 20.89
CA LEU A 332 -21.86 -1.45 20.79
C LEU A 332 -22.24 -2.94 20.86
N CYS A 333 -21.50 -3.77 20.16
CA CYS A 333 -21.73 -5.22 20.20
C CYS A 333 -21.48 -5.79 21.61
N ALA A 334 -20.43 -5.30 22.29
CA ALA A 334 -20.13 -5.70 23.67
C ALA A 334 -21.17 -5.19 24.69
N ALA A 335 -21.76 -4.01 24.46
CA ALA A 335 -22.85 -3.48 25.27
C ALA A 335 -24.16 -4.27 25.12
N GLY A 336 -24.36 -4.93 23.94
CA GLY A 336 -25.51 -5.79 23.71
C GLY A 336 -26.83 -5.04 23.47
N ASP A 337 -26.82 -3.71 23.34
CA ASP A 337 -28.02 -2.95 22.99
C ASP A 337 -28.30 -3.06 21.49
N ARG A 338 -29.28 -3.93 21.18
CA ARG A 338 -29.67 -4.19 19.79
C ARG A 338 -30.21 -2.92 19.09
N ARG A 339 -30.87 -2.04 19.83
CA ARG A 339 -31.46 -0.83 19.23
C ARG A 339 -30.37 0.15 18.81
N GLU A 340 -29.42 0.42 19.70
CA GLU A 340 -28.25 1.26 19.38
C GLU A 340 -27.41 0.65 18.26
N LEU A 341 -27.24 -0.69 18.22
CA LEU A 341 -26.55 -1.37 17.12
C LEU A 341 -27.25 -1.18 15.78
N LEU A 342 -28.58 -1.32 15.71
CA LEU A 342 -29.34 -1.11 14.48
C LEU A 342 -29.25 0.34 14.02
N ASP A 343 -29.37 1.30 14.92
CA ASP A 343 -29.22 2.72 14.61
C ASP A 343 -27.82 3.03 14.08
N PHE A 344 -26.79 2.46 14.69
CA PHE A 344 -25.41 2.59 14.22
C PHE A 344 -25.24 2.03 12.80
N VAL A 345 -25.73 0.83 12.50
CA VAL A 345 -25.63 0.22 11.17
C VAL A 345 -26.27 1.09 10.11
N VAL A 346 -27.41 1.69 10.40
CA VAL A 346 -28.13 2.58 9.46
C VAL A 346 -27.39 3.90 9.29
N THR A 347 -26.87 4.49 10.37
CA THR A 347 -26.28 5.84 10.33
C THR A 347 -24.81 5.84 9.94
N ALA A 348 -24.02 4.83 10.35
CA ALA A 348 -22.58 4.77 10.17
C ALA A 348 -22.10 3.66 9.20
N GLY A 349 -22.94 2.65 8.92
CA GLY A 349 -22.51 1.50 8.12
C GLY A 349 -22.04 1.86 6.70
N LEU A 350 -22.72 2.80 6.05
CA LEU A 350 -22.28 3.29 4.73
C LEU A 350 -20.92 3.98 4.79
N THR A 351 -20.71 4.81 5.79
CA THR A 351 -19.44 5.51 6.01
C THR A 351 -18.29 4.50 6.24
N MET A 352 -18.50 3.49 7.10
CA MET A 352 -17.51 2.44 7.32
C MET A 352 -17.12 1.72 6.03
N VAL A 353 -18.08 1.39 5.18
CA VAL A 353 -17.80 0.76 3.89
C VAL A 353 -17.03 1.71 2.96
N LEU A 354 -17.40 2.98 2.93
CA LEU A 354 -16.68 3.99 2.13
C LEU A 354 -15.25 4.24 2.65
N ASP A 355 -15.01 4.13 3.96
CA ASP A 355 -13.66 4.18 4.55
C ASP A 355 -12.80 2.94 4.20
N GLY A 356 -13.44 1.84 3.82
CA GLY A 356 -12.80 0.55 3.56
C GLY A 356 -12.85 -0.41 4.76
N ASP A 357 -13.60 -0.04 5.79
CA ASP A 357 -13.76 -0.83 7.03
C ASP A 357 -14.98 -1.78 6.97
N GLY A 358 -15.52 -2.03 5.77
CA GLY A 358 -16.66 -2.93 5.59
C GLY A 358 -16.41 -4.34 6.11
N GLY A 359 -15.18 -4.87 5.96
CA GLY A 359 -14.78 -6.14 6.55
C GLY A 359 -15.02 -6.19 8.07
N ALA A 360 -14.60 -5.15 8.81
CA ALA A 360 -14.80 -5.06 10.25
C ALA A 360 -16.30 -5.02 10.60
N LEU A 361 -17.11 -4.28 9.82
CA LEU A 361 -18.56 -4.23 9.99
C LEU A 361 -19.19 -5.63 9.85
N PHE A 362 -18.89 -6.32 8.76
CA PHE A 362 -19.53 -7.61 8.48
C PHE A 362 -19.05 -8.74 9.38
N ASP A 363 -17.78 -8.75 9.77
CA ASP A 363 -17.22 -9.72 10.72
C ASP A 363 -17.86 -9.57 12.11
N GLU A 364 -18.01 -8.33 12.58
CA GLU A 364 -18.62 -8.05 13.88
C GLU A 364 -20.10 -8.44 13.89
N LEU A 365 -20.86 -8.06 12.85
CA LEU A 365 -22.27 -8.43 12.73
C LEU A 365 -22.45 -9.95 12.57
N THR A 366 -21.56 -10.64 11.88
CA THR A 366 -21.61 -12.11 11.73
C THR A 366 -21.44 -12.81 13.07
N ARG A 367 -20.61 -12.25 13.97
CA ARG A 367 -20.38 -12.81 15.31
C ARG A 367 -21.53 -12.52 16.30
N THR A 368 -22.16 -11.36 16.20
CA THR A 368 -23.06 -10.84 17.24
C THR A 368 -24.52 -10.74 16.80
N ALA A 369 -24.79 -10.61 15.51
CA ALA A 369 -26.12 -10.31 14.98
C ALA A 369 -26.37 -11.01 13.63
N VAL A 370 -26.12 -12.32 13.56
CA VAL A 370 -26.24 -13.15 12.33
C VAL A 370 -27.60 -13.01 11.63
N ASP A 371 -28.67 -12.80 12.38
CA ASP A 371 -30.01 -12.59 11.86
C ASP A 371 -30.19 -11.34 11.01
N LEU A 372 -29.30 -10.33 11.17
CA LEU A 372 -29.24 -9.14 10.35
C LEU A 372 -28.59 -9.36 8.99
N MET A 373 -27.74 -10.37 8.86
CA MET A 373 -26.93 -10.58 7.67
C MET A 373 -27.72 -10.84 6.39
N ASP A 374 -29.03 -11.13 6.51
CA ASP A 374 -29.95 -11.33 5.36
C ASP A 374 -30.78 -10.06 5.03
N ASP A 375 -30.42 -8.90 5.60
CA ASP A 375 -31.06 -7.62 5.34
C ASP A 375 -30.69 -7.04 3.95
N PRO A 376 -31.66 -6.53 3.16
CA PRO A 376 -31.39 -5.96 1.85
C PRO A 376 -30.40 -4.79 1.84
N TYR A 377 -30.41 -3.94 2.87
CA TYR A 377 -29.49 -2.82 2.97
C TYR A 377 -28.05 -3.31 3.22
N LEU A 378 -27.87 -4.33 4.08
CA LEU A 378 -26.57 -4.92 4.31
C LEU A 378 -26.02 -5.63 3.08
N TRP A 379 -26.86 -6.26 2.26
CA TRP A 379 -26.42 -6.78 0.96
C TRP A 379 -25.98 -5.66 0.02
N ALA A 380 -26.69 -4.54 -0.03
CA ALA A 380 -26.26 -3.37 -0.80
C ALA A 380 -24.91 -2.82 -0.29
N LEU A 381 -24.70 -2.76 1.03
CA LEU A 381 -23.41 -2.38 1.59
C LEU A 381 -22.29 -3.37 1.24
N ARG A 382 -22.57 -4.67 1.19
CA ARG A 382 -21.59 -5.69 0.72
C ARG A 382 -21.19 -5.52 -0.74
N VAL A 383 -22.17 -5.16 -1.60
CA VAL A 383 -21.85 -4.81 -3.00
C VAL A 383 -20.89 -3.64 -3.06
N LEU A 384 -21.18 -2.59 -2.30
CA LEU A 384 -20.30 -1.40 -2.27
C LEU A 384 -18.92 -1.72 -1.70
N ASP A 385 -18.83 -2.52 -0.66
CA ASP A 385 -17.56 -2.96 -0.07
C ASP A 385 -16.71 -3.74 -1.08
N ALA A 386 -17.31 -4.69 -1.79
CA ALA A 386 -16.64 -5.43 -2.86
C ALA A 386 -16.14 -4.50 -3.97
N LEU A 387 -16.94 -3.47 -4.36
CA LEU A 387 -16.51 -2.45 -5.33
C LEU A 387 -15.40 -1.56 -4.79
N VAL A 388 -15.38 -1.23 -3.51
CA VAL A 388 -14.30 -0.46 -2.86
C VAL A 388 -13.00 -1.23 -2.89
N HIS A 389 -13.06 -2.55 -2.71
CA HIS A 389 -11.92 -3.45 -2.75
C HIS A 389 -11.59 -3.99 -4.15
N GLY A 390 -12.40 -3.65 -5.17
CA GLY A 390 -12.19 -4.09 -6.56
C GLY A 390 -12.53 -5.55 -6.82
N ASP A 391 -13.29 -6.21 -5.94
CA ASP A 391 -13.77 -7.57 -6.14
C ASP A 391 -15.09 -7.56 -6.90
N LEU A 392 -14.98 -7.67 -8.22
CA LEU A 392 -16.13 -7.62 -9.13
C LEU A 392 -16.97 -8.92 -9.12
N THR A 393 -16.37 -10.04 -8.72
CA THR A 393 -17.07 -11.31 -8.64
C THR A 393 -18.06 -11.28 -7.49
N ASP A 394 -17.58 -10.92 -6.32
CA ASP A 394 -18.39 -10.77 -5.12
C ASP A 394 -19.41 -9.64 -5.28
N ALA A 395 -19.01 -8.50 -5.87
CA ALA A 395 -19.94 -7.41 -6.14
C ALA A 395 -21.15 -7.85 -6.98
N THR A 396 -20.92 -8.66 -8.02
CA THR A 396 -21.99 -9.17 -8.87
C THR A 396 -22.89 -10.14 -8.11
N ALA A 397 -22.30 -11.11 -7.38
CA ALA A 397 -23.06 -12.07 -6.60
C ALA A 397 -23.89 -11.41 -5.48
N TYR A 398 -23.31 -10.45 -4.78
CA TYR A 398 -24.01 -9.70 -3.73
C TYR A 398 -25.13 -8.81 -4.28
N LEU A 399 -24.96 -8.27 -5.50
CA LEU A 399 -26.00 -7.47 -6.16
C LEU A 399 -27.23 -8.33 -6.44
N ASP A 400 -27.06 -9.53 -6.94
CA ASP A 400 -28.17 -10.46 -7.18
C ASP A 400 -28.93 -10.75 -5.88
N LEU A 401 -28.20 -10.95 -4.77
CA LEU A 401 -28.80 -11.13 -3.45
C LEU A 401 -29.51 -9.87 -2.94
N ALA A 402 -28.92 -8.68 -3.12
CA ALA A 402 -29.55 -7.41 -2.72
C ALA A 402 -30.88 -7.20 -3.44
N VAL A 403 -30.94 -7.48 -4.75
CA VAL A 403 -32.16 -7.37 -5.55
C VAL A 403 -33.19 -8.40 -5.13
N GLU A 404 -32.79 -9.68 -4.98
CA GLU A 404 -33.69 -10.76 -4.55
C GLU A 404 -34.30 -10.50 -3.17
N ARG A 405 -33.49 -10.12 -2.18
CA ARG A 405 -33.93 -9.85 -0.83
C ARG A 405 -34.76 -8.58 -0.72
N GLY A 406 -34.38 -7.52 -1.45
CA GLY A 406 -35.15 -6.27 -1.51
C GLY A 406 -36.57 -6.43 -2.01
N ALA A 407 -36.82 -7.41 -2.88
CA ALA A 407 -38.17 -7.76 -3.34
C ALA A 407 -39.01 -8.53 -2.29
N ARG A 408 -38.39 -9.13 -1.28
CA ARG A 408 -39.03 -10.09 -0.36
C ARG A 408 -39.08 -9.66 1.11
N ARG A 409 -38.24 -8.72 1.54
CA ARG A 409 -38.08 -8.35 2.94
C ARG A 409 -38.13 -6.84 3.14
N ALA A 410 -38.61 -6.42 4.32
CA ALA A 410 -38.42 -5.06 4.80
C ALA A 410 -36.95 -4.88 5.19
N SER A 411 -36.41 -3.71 4.91
CA SER A 411 -35.02 -3.33 5.19
C SER A 411 -34.90 -2.60 6.53
N LEU A 412 -33.72 -2.72 7.15
CA LEU A 412 -33.31 -1.93 8.32
C LEU A 412 -33.32 -0.43 8.04
N ALA A 413 -32.74 -0.05 6.91
CA ALA A 413 -32.72 1.32 6.44
C ALA A 413 -34.07 1.70 5.78
N PRO A 414 -34.36 3.02 5.63
CA PRO A 414 -35.50 3.48 4.86
C PRO A 414 -35.54 2.83 3.48
N ALA A 415 -36.71 2.37 3.04
CA ALA A 415 -36.87 1.68 1.75
C ALA A 415 -36.34 2.50 0.57
N THR A 416 -36.46 3.83 0.61
CA THR A 416 -35.90 4.75 -0.38
C THR A 416 -34.36 4.67 -0.44
N TRP A 417 -33.67 4.53 0.69
CA TRP A 417 -32.22 4.38 0.73
C TRP A 417 -31.79 3.07 0.07
N THR A 418 -32.39 1.96 0.49
CA THR A 418 -32.04 0.63 0.00
C THR A 418 -32.31 0.50 -1.50
N THR A 419 -33.46 0.95 -1.98
CA THR A 419 -33.82 0.87 -3.40
C THR A 419 -32.95 1.79 -4.26
N THR A 420 -32.67 3.02 -3.83
CA THR A 420 -31.82 3.95 -4.57
C THR A 420 -30.37 3.46 -4.61
N LEU A 421 -29.85 3.01 -3.48
CA LEU A 421 -28.48 2.48 -3.40
C LEU A 421 -28.31 1.23 -4.26
N THR A 422 -29.24 0.25 -4.16
CA THR A 422 -29.17 -1.00 -4.96
C THR A 422 -29.24 -0.71 -6.46
N ALA A 423 -30.13 0.20 -6.90
CA ALA A 423 -30.23 0.59 -8.30
C ALA A 423 -28.98 1.32 -8.80
N ALA A 424 -28.38 2.19 -7.99
CA ALA A 424 -27.14 2.87 -8.32
C ALA A 424 -25.96 1.88 -8.39
N LEU A 425 -25.88 0.91 -7.47
CA LEU A 425 -24.88 -0.15 -7.46
C LEU A 425 -24.95 -1.03 -8.71
N ALA A 426 -26.16 -1.31 -9.22
CA ALA A 426 -26.31 -2.04 -10.47
C ALA A 426 -25.64 -1.33 -11.66
N VAL A 427 -25.67 -0.01 -11.70
CA VAL A 427 -24.97 0.79 -12.72
C VAL A 427 -23.45 0.68 -12.52
N ASP A 428 -22.97 0.80 -11.29
CA ASP A 428 -21.54 0.76 -11.01
C ASP A 428 -20.94 -0.63 -11.30
N VAL A 429 -21.61 -1.71 -10.91
CA VAL A 429 -21.22 -3.08 -11.26
C VAL A 429 -21.20 -3.26 -12.79
N ALA A 430 -22.25 -2.82 -13.52
CA ALA A 430 -22.28 -2.91 -14.96
C ALA A 430 -21.13 -2.11 -15.62
N ALA A 431 -20.81 -0.92 -15.08
CA ALA A 431 -19.71 -0.09 -15.54
C ALA A 431 -18.34 -0.77 -15.33
N CYS A 432 -18.17 -1.48 -14.23
CA CYS A 432 -16.90 -2.16 -13.89
C CYS A 432 -16.75 -3.50 -14.62
N THR A 433 -17.84 -4.25 -14.83
CA THR A 433 -17.84 -5.55 -15.48
C THR A 433 -17.98 -5.50 -17.01
N GLY A 434 -18.43 -4.36 -17.55
CA GLY A 434 -18.72 -4.21 -18.97
C GLY A 434 -20.06 -4.81 -19.41
N ALA A 435 -20.91 -5.12 -18.45
CA ALA A 435 -22.26 -5.56 -18.75
C ALA A 435 -23.07 -4.48 -19.51
N ALA A 436 -24.20 -4.86 -20.09
CA ALA A 436 -25.06 -3.93 -20.81
C ALA A 436 -25.44 -2.73 -19.92
N PRO A 437 -25.41 -1.50 -20.46
CA PRO A 437 -25.73 -0.31 -19.68
C PRO A 437 -27.12 -0.42 -19.04
N VAL A 438 -27.18 -0.21 -17.73
CA VAL A 438 -28.45 -0.18 -16.99
C VAL A 438 -29.00 1.24 -17.04
N PRO A 439 -30.22 1.45 -17.55
CA PRO A 439 -30.85 2.76 -17.51
C PRO A 439 -31.09 3.20 -16.07
N PHE A 440 -30.54 4.33 -15.70
CA PHE A 440 -30.70 4.90 -14.36
C PHE A 440 -30.81 6.41 -14.43
N ALA A 441 -31.80 6.97 -13.75
CA ALA A 441 -31.94 8.39 -13.52
C ALA A 441 -31.97 8.62 -12.01
N ALA A 442 -31.30 9.67 -11.54
CA ALA A 442 -31.34 10.01 -10.14
C ALA A 442 -32.78 10.21 -9.67
N ALA A 443 -33.17 9.44 -8.65
CA ALA A 443 -34.51 9.57 -8.03
C ALA A 443 -34.59 10.87 -7.20
N ALA A 444 -35.77 11.11 -6.60
CA ALA A 444 -35.90 12.18 -5.59
C ALA A 444 -34.89 11.97 -4.45
N PRO A 445 -34.38 13.06 -3.83
CA PRO A 445 -33.41 12.96 -2.75
C PRO A 445 -33.87 12.04 -1.61
N THR A 446 -33.02 11.18 -1.15
CA THR A 446 -33.30 10.22 -0.06
C THR A 446 -33.22 10.86 1.31
N GLY A 447 -32.52 12.00 1.42
CA GLY A 447 -32.18 12.68 2.67
C GLY A 447 -30.87 12.21 3.29
N ASN A 448 -30.19 11.22 2.68
CA ASN A 448 -28.83 10.85 3.01
C ASN A 448 -27.88 11.38 1.93
N ALA A 449 -26.99 12.29 2.30
CA ALA A 449 -26.13 13.01 1.36
C ALA A 449 -25.21 12.06 0.57
N ASP A 450 -24.67 11.02 1.20
CA ASP A 450 -23.76 10.06 0.55
C ASP A 450 -24.51 9.19 -0.46
N ILE A 451 -25.72 8.72 -0.13
CA ILE A 451 -26.55 7.94 -1.07
C ILE A 451 -26.96 8.82 -2.24
N ASP A 452 -27.38 10.06 -1.99
CA ASP A 452 -27.82 11.00 -3.03
C ASP A 452 -26.65 11.39 -3.95
N CYS A 453 -25.46 11.59 -3.39
CA CYS A 453 -24.23 11.82 -4.14
C CYS A 453 -23.87 10.60 -5.00
N TYR A 454 -23.89 9.39 -4.41
CA TYR A 454 -23.60 8.16 -5.12
C TYR A 454 -24.60 7.88 -6.25
N ALA A 455 -25.89 8.11 -6.01
CA ALA A 455 -26.92 7.99 -7.04
C ALA A 455 -26.72 8.99 -8.19
N SER A 456 -26.38 10.24 -7.88
CA SER A 456 -26.08 11.26 -8.89
C SER A 456 -24.85 10.88 -9.72
N LEU A 457 -23.81 10.36 -9.09
CA LEU A 457 -22.61 9.83 -9.75
C LEU A 457 -22.96 8.68 -10.70
N GLN A 458 -23.83 7.77 -10.29
CA GLN A 458 -24.21 6.63 -11.13
C GLN A 458 -25.19 7.02 -12.26
N ALA A 459 -26.04 8.04 -12.07
CA ALA A 459 -26.82 8.61 -13.15
C ALA A 459 -25.93 9.19 -14.26
N ALA A 460 -24.88 9.90 -13.87
CA ALA A 460 -23.85 10.39 -14.78
C ALA A 460 -23.11 9.23 -15.48
N THR A 461 -22.74 8.20 -14.74
CA THR A 461 -22.06 7.01 -15.28
C THR A 461 -22.95 6.30 -16.32
N ALA A 462 -24.25 6.14 -16.05
CA ALA A 462 -25.22 5.58 -16.99
C ALA A 462 -25.34 6.42 -18.27
N ALA A 463 -25.32 7.74 -18.17
CA ALA A 463 -25.31 8.63 -19.33
C ALA A 463 -24.03 8.47 -20.17
N LEU A 464 -22.86 8.40 -19.52
CA LEU A 464 -21.58 8.18 -20.19
C LEU A 464 -21.54 6.82 -20.92
N LEU A 465 -22.01 5.75 -20.29
CA LEU A 465 -22.07 4.41 -20.89
C LEU A 465 -23.07 4.34 -22.07
N ALA A 466 -24.12 5.15 -22.02
CA ALA A 466 -25.07 5.29 -23.14
C ALA A 466 -24.54 6.21 -24.26
N GLY A 467 -23.32 6.70 -24.19
CA GLY A 467 -22.73 7.61 -25.18
C GLY A 467 -23.18 9.06 -25.09
N ARG A 468 -23.98 9.41 -24.08
CA ARG A 468 -24.43 10.79 -23.83
C ARG A 468 -23.40 11.55 -23.01
N ILE A 469 -22.20 11.77 -23.59
CA ILE A 469 -21.04 12.28 -22.87
C ILE A 469 -21.29 13.67 -22.26
N ALA A 470 -21.86 14.60 -23.01
CA ALA A 470 -22.12 15.96 -22.53
C ALA A 470 -23.09 15.98 -21.35
N GLU A 471 -24.14 15.17 -21.38
CA GLU A 471 -25.09 15.02 -20.27
C GLU A 471 -24.41 14.42 -19.04
N GLY A 472 -23.60 13.37 -19.24
CA GLY A 472 -22.83 12.75 -18.17
C GLY A 472 -21.85 13.73 -17.52
N GLU A 473 -21.11 14.52 -18.30
CA GLU A 473 -20.21 15.55 -17.76
C GLU A 473 -20.96 16.63 -16.98
N GLU A 474 -22.13 17.09 -17.48
CA GLU A 474 -22.94 18.07 -16.75
C GLU A 474 -23.44 17.53 -15.41
N LEU A 475 -23.88 16.27 -15.37
CA LEU A 475 -24.28 15.60 -14.13
C LEU A 475 -23.10 15.46 -13.16
N LEU A 476 -21.91 15.11 -13.65
CA LEU A 476 -20.70 15.01 -12.82
C LEU A 476 -20.27 16.36 -12.27
N HIS A 477 -20.34 17.43 -13.05
CA HIS A 477 -20.01 18.77 -12.57
C HIS A 477 -20.98 19.26 -11.48
N ARG A 478 -22.28 18.97 -11.63
CA ARG A 478 -23.27 19.24 -10.58
C ARG A 478 -23.02 18.39 -9.33
N GLY A 479 -22.72 17.10 -9.50
CA GLY A 479 -22.40 16.19 -8.41
C GLY A 479 -21.10 16.56 -7.68
N SER A 480 -20.09 17.10 -8.39
CA SER A 480 -18.82 17.51 -7.80
C SER A 480 -18.98 18.61 -6.75
N ALA A 481 -19.87 19.59 -7.01
CA ALA A 481 -20.13 20.65 -6.05
C ALA A 481 -20.80 20.13 -4.76
N LEU A 482 -21.64 19.11 -4.87
CA LEU A 482 -22.24 18.42 -3.71
C LEU A 482 -21.19 17.57 -2.97
N ALA A 483 -20.35 16.86 -3.71
CA ALA A 483 -19.34 15.96 -3.16
C ALA A 483 -18.25 16.70 -2.34
N GLU A 484 -17.87 17.89 -2.74
CA GLU A 484 -16.83 18.68 -2.05
C GLU A 484 -17.26 19.22 -0.68
N HIS A 485 -18.54 19.34 -0.39
CA HIS A 485 -19.04 20.04 0.79
C HIS A 485 -19.86 19.20 1.76
N ALA A 486 -20.39 18.07 1.33
CA ALA A 486 -21.39 17.33 2.10
C ALA A 486 -21.22 15.80 2.09
N CYS A 487 -20.34 15.26 1.25
CA CYS A 487 -20.23 13.82 1.03
C CYS A 487 -18.88 13.27 1.45
N HIS A 488 -18.85 11.95 1.65
CA HIS A 488 -17.64 11.21 1.97
C HIS A 488 -16.53 11.44 0.92
N PRO A 489 -15.23 11.63 1.34
CA PRO A 489 -14.11 11.91 0.44
C PRO A 489 -13.95 10.92 -0.71
N ARG A 490 -14.26 9.63 -0.50
CA ARG A 490 -14.22 8.61 -1.54
C ARG A 490 -15.21 8.90 -2.68
N LEU A 491 -16.37 9.47 -2.39
CA LEU A 491 -17.33 9.85 -3.42
C LEU A 491 -16.83 11.05 -4.24
N ALA A 492 -16.12 11.97 -3.60
CA ALA A 492 -15.45 13.06 -4.31
C ALA A 492 -14.35 12.51 -5.25
N LEU A 493 -13.53 11.56 -4.77
CA LEU A 493 -12.53 10.86 -5.59
C LEU A 493 -13.18 10.12 -6.77
N ARG A 494 -14.25 9.35 -6.53
CA ARG A 494 -14.97 8.63 -7.58
C ARG A 494 -15.59 9.59 -8.62
N THR A 495 -16.15 10.70 -8.18
CA THR A 495 -16.68 11.72 -9.08
C THR A 495 -15.58 12.32 -9.96
N ALA A 496 -14.43 12.66 -9.37
CA ALA A 496 -13.27 13.15 -10.10
C ALA A 496 -12.69 12.09 -11.07
N ALA A 497 -12.67 10.82 -10.67
CA ALA A 497 -12.27 9.70 -11.51
C ALA A 497 -13.20 9.52 -12.72
N ARG A 498 -14.52 9.66 -12.54
CA ARG A 498 -15.47 9.61 -13.66
C ARG A 498 -15.33 10.80 -14.61
N LEU A 499 -14.99 11.99 -14.10
CA LEU A 499 -14.64 13.14 -14.97
C LEU A 499 -13.36 12.88 -15.79
N ALA A 500 -12.38 12.22 -15.21
CA ALA A 500 -11.17 11.79 -15.95
C ALA A 500 -11.52 10.72 -17.00
N LEU A 501 -12.39 9.78 -16.68
CA LEU A 501 -12.88 8.76 -17.63
C LEU A 501 -13.67 9.39 -18.79
N ALA A 502 -14.53 10.38 -18.54
CA ALA A 502 -15.22 11.12 -19.59
C ALA A 502 -14.23 11.82 -20.55
N ALA A 503 -13.16 12.39 -20.02
CA ALA A 503 -12.09 12.94 -20.85
C ALA A 503 -11.36 11.86 -21.65
N ALA A 504 -11.15 10.67 -21.10
CA ALA A 504 -10.55 9.54 -21.83
C ALA A 504 -11.49 9.03 -22.95
N ALA A 505 -12.80 9.04 -22.75
CA ALA A 505 -13.77 8.66 -23.77
C ALA A 505 -13.75 9.60 -24.99
N THR A 506 -13.29 10.85 -24.81
CA THR A 506 -13.17 11.86 -25.88
C THR A 506 -11.72 12.02 -26.36
N ASP A 507 -10.76 11.22 -25.90
CA ASP A 507 -9.31 11.31 -26.15
C ASP A 507 -8.73 12.72 -25.91
N SER A 508 -9.32 13.50 -25.00
CA SER A 508 -8.84 14.84 -24.67
C SER A 508 -7.67 14.74 -23.70
N THR A 509 -6.43 14.58 -24.21
CA THR A 509 -5.22 14.39 -23.40
C THR A 509 -5.02 15.52 -22.38
N VAL A 510 -5.32 16.75 -22.75
CA VAL A 510 -5.26 17.92 -21.84
C VAL A 510 -6.24 17.78 -20.68
N ALA A 511 -7.51 17.41 -20.99
CA ALA A 511 -8.50 17.20 -19.96
C ALA A 511 -8.21 15.96 -19.11
N MET A 512 -7.77 14.85 -19.74
CA MET A 512 -7.34 13.63 -19.04
C MET A 512 -6.28 13.95 -17.99
N ARG A 513 -5.19 14.62 -18.39
CA ARG A 513 -4.08 14.99 -17.49
C ARG A 513 -4.56 15.88 -16.34
N ARG A 514 -5.29 16.96 -16.65
CA ARG A 514 -5.78 17.91 -15.65
C ARG A 514 -6.73 17.25 -14.65
N ARG A 515 -7.69 16.46 -15.14
CA ARG A 515 -8.70 15.80 -14.31
C ARG A 515 -8.08 14.65 -13.49
N ALA A 516 -7.15 13.89 -14.08
CA ALA A 516 -6.41 12.86 -13.35
C ALA A 516 -5.57 13.48 -12.23
N ALA A 517 -4.83 14.55 -12.48
CA ALA A 517 -4.06 15.24 -11.45
C ALA A 517 -4.94 15.73 -10.29
N ARG A 518 -6.12 16.29 -10.58
CA ARG A 518 -7.08 16.70 -9.55
C ARG A 518 -7.59 15.52 -8.73
N ALA A 519 -7.95 14.42 -9.38
CA ALA A 519 -8.43 13.22 -8.68
C ALA A 519 -7.35 12.59 -7.81
N LEU A 520 -6.09 12.55 -8.28
CA LEU A 520 -4.96 12.05 -7.49
C LEU A 520 -4.62 12.98 -6.32
N ALA A 521 -4.82 14.30 -6.45
CA ALA A 521 -4.69 15.22 -5.32
C ALA A 521 -5.73 14.90 -4.23
N VAL A 522 -7.00 14.69 -4.59
CA VAL A 522 -8.04 14.25 -3.63
C VAL A 522 -7.65 12.93 -2.97
N ALA A 523 -7.10 11.98 -3.74
CA ALA A 523 -6.65 10.70 -3.18
C ALA A 523 -5.47 10.87 -2.19
N ALA A 524 -4.54 11.79 -2.48
CA ALA A 524 -3.40 12.07 -1.61
C ALA A 524 -3.82 12.77 -0.32
N ASP A 525 -4.72 13.74 -0.40
CA ASP A 525 -5.21 14.52 0.75
C ASP A 525 -5.96 13.65 1.78
N HIS A 526 -6.49 12.51 1.34
CA HIS A 526 -7.27 11.58 2.17
C HIS A 526 -6.66 10.18 2.30
N ASP A 527 -5.37 10.01 2.02
CA ASP A 527 -4.63 8.73 2.12
C ASP A 527 -5.24 7.57 1.31
N MET A 528 -5.86 7.88 0.15
CA MET A 528 -6.53 6.91 -0.73
C MET A 528 -5.74 6.54 -1.98
N LEU A 529 -4.44 6.87 -2.07
CA LEU A 529 -3.61 6.57 -3.26
C LEU A 529 -3.49 5.07 -3.56
N ALA A 530 -3.61 4.22 -2.55
CA ALA A 530 -3.61 2.77 -2.71
C ALA A 530 -4.99 2.17 -3.07
N SER A 531 -6.03 3.00 -3.26
CA SER A 531 -7.38 2.54 -3.56
C SER A 531 -7.57 2.12 -5.02
N PHE A 532 -8.61 1.31 -5.27
CA PHE A 532 -9.03 0.94 -6.61
C PHE A 532 -9.41 2.18 -7.46
N ASP A 533 -10.09 3.15 -6.87
CA ASP A 533 -10.49 4.38 -7.54
C ASP A 533 -9.27 5.20 -8.01
N ALA A 534 -8.22 5.30 -7.19
CA ALA A 534 -6.96 5.95 -7.57
C ALA A 534 -6.23 5.17 -8.68
N ALA A 535 -6.21 3.84 -8.64
CA ALA A 535 -5.61 3.02 -9.69
C ALA A 535 -6.28 3.21 -11.06
N GLN A 536 -7.60 3.43 -11.09
CA GLN A 536 -8.31 3.81 -12.33
C GLN A 536 -7.79 5.14 -12.88
N VAL A 537 -7.63 6.13 -12.03
CA VAL A 537 -7.12 7.46 -12.41
C VAL A 537 -5.68 7.39 -12.90
N MET A 538 -4.82 6.63 -12.23
CA MET A 538 -3.43 6.42 -12.63
C MET A 538 -3.34 5.75 -14.01
N THR A 539 -4.24 4.82 -14.33
CA THR A 539 -4.33 4.22 -15.66
C THR A 539 -4.69 5.26 -16.73
N ILE A 540 -5.59 6.19 -16.42
CA ILE A 540 -5.98 7.28 -17.34
C ILE A 540 -4.81 8.26 -17.51
N ALA A 541 -4.09 8.61 -16.45
CA ALA A 541 -2.89 9.45 -16.50
C ALA A 541 -1.80 8.82 -17.37
N ALA A 542 -1.53 7.53 -17.19
CA ALA A 542 -0.59 6.78 -18.02
C ALA A 542 -1.01 6.75 -19.51
N GLY A 543 -2.30 6.59 -19.79
CA GLY A 543 -2.86 6.67 -21.14
C GLY A 543 -2.67 8.04 -21.78
N ALA A 544 -2.91 9.11 -21.03
CA ALA A 544 -2.70 10.48 -21.49
C ALA A 544 -1.22 10.75 -21.83
N ALA A 545 -0.29 10.32 -20.97
CA ALA A 545 1.15 10.43 -21.23
C ALA A 545 1.55 9.66 -22.49
N TYR A 546 1.07 8.43 -22.66
CA TYR A 546 1.33 7.62 -23.86
C TYR A 546 0.83 8.31 -25.14
N LEU A 547 -0.38 8.88 -25.16
CA LEU A 547 -0.93 9.58 -26.32
C LEU A 547 -0.15 10.85 -26.67
N ARG A 548 0.46 11.49 -25.68
CA ARG A 548 1.35 12.65 -25.86
C ARG A 548 2.76 12.28 -26.27
N GLY A 549 3.08 10.99 -26.35
CA GLY A 549 4.44 10.50 -26.59
C GLY A 549 5.35 10.58 -25.38
N GLU A 550 4.85 10.93 -24.22
CA GLU A 550 5.59 11.01 -22.95
C GLU A 550 5.68 9.62 -22.30
N PRO A 551 6.77 9.31 -21.57
CA PRO A 551 6.82 8.09 -20.80
C PRO A 551 5.83 8.18 -19.64
N PRO A 552 4.95 7.18 -19.45
CA PRO A 552 4.10 7.12 -18.25
C PRO A 552 4.94 7.02 -16.97
N GLU A 553 4.47 7.62 -15.88
CA GLU A 553 5.13 7.52 -14.59
C GLU A 553 5.17 6.06 -14.10
N PRO A 554 6.33 5.56 -13.63
CA PRO A 554 6.45 4.18 -13.19
C PRO A 554 5.52 3.83 -12.02
N ALA A 555 5.23 4.80 -11.13
CA ALA A 555 4.31 4.63 -10.01
C ALA A 555 2.87 4.36 -10.49
N ASP A 556 2.39 5.11 -11.49
CA ASP A 556 1.06 4.94 -12.07
C ASP A 556 0.87 3.54 -12.66
N LEU A 557 1.87 3.06 -13.39
CA LEU A 557 1.85 1.72 -13.98
C LEU A 557 1.91 0.63 -12.92
N THR A 558 2.70 0.82 -11.85
CA THR A 558 2.84 -0.15 -10.77
C THR A 558 1.54 -0.28 -9.97
N ALA A 559 0.90 0.84 -9.66
CA ALA A 559 -0.39 0.84 -8.96
C ALA A 559 -1.49 0.18 -9.79
N ALA A 560 -1.60 0.52 -11.09
CA ALA A 560 -2.54 -0.12 -11.99
C ALA A 560 -2.31 -1.64 -12.12
N LEU A 561 -1.05 -2.09 -12.08
CA LEU A 561 -0.67 -3.50 -12.14
C LEU A 561 -0.92 -4.26 -10.84
N ALA A 562 -0.90 -3.60 -9.69
CA ALA A 562 -1.20 -4.23 -8.41
C ALA A 562 -2.61 -4.82 -8.38
N TRP A 563 -3.56 -4.14 -9.01
CA TRP A 563 -4.96 -4.58 -9.16
C TRP A 563 -5.19 -5.64 -10.24
N ARG A 564 -4.15 -5.99 -11.00
CA ARG A 564 -4.20 -7.09 -11.97
C ARG A 564 -4.12 -8.47 -11.31
N ARG A 565 -3.49 -8.56 -10.13
CA ARG A 565 -3.26 -9.83 -9.43
C ARG A 565 -4.47 -10.16 -8.58
N ASP A 566 -5.45 -10.78 -9.18
CA ASP A 566 -6.53 -11.40 -8.44
C ASP A 566 -6.04 -12.67 -7.72
N ARG A 567 -6.52 -12.90 -6.49
CA ARG A 567 -6.14 -14.05 -5.67
C ARG A 567 -6.54 -15.39 -6.30
N ASP A 568 -7.58 -15.41 -7.15
CA ASP A 568 -8.15 -16.62 -7.74
C ASP A 568 -8.14 -16.68 -9.28
N GLY A 569 -7.54 -15.72 -9.98
CA GLY A 569 -7.32 -15.76 -11.43
C GLY A 569 -8.55 -15.59 -12.34
N ALA A 570 -9.74 -15.32 -11.80
CA ALA A 570 -11.00 -15.39 -12.55
C ALA A 570 -11.42 -14.07 -13.22
N HIS A 571 -11.26 -12.91 -12.60
CA HIS A 571 -11.67 -11.62 -13.17
C HIS A 571 -10.65 -10.51 -12.88
N ARG A 572 -9.84 -10.20 -13.88
CA ARG A 572 -8.92 -9.06 -13.82
C ARG A 572 -9.71 -7.78 -14.07
N PRO A 573 -9.69 -6.77 -13.20
CA PRO A 573 -10.33 -5.50 -13.48
C PRO A 573 -9.88 -4.93 -14.83
N LEU A 574 -10.81 -4.40 -15.62
CA LEU A 574 -10.54 -3.82 -16.93
C LEU A 574 -9.40 -2.79 -16.87
N VAL A 575 -9.38 -1.98 -15.81
CA VAL A 575 -8.34 -1.01 -15.49
C VAL A 575 -6.94 -1.61 -15.49
N GLY A 576 -6.72 -2.72 -14.79
CA GLY A 576 -5.41 -3.38 -14.73
C GLY A 576 -4.97 -3.91 -16.09
N ALA A 577 -5.87 -4.41 -16.93
CA ALA A 577 -5.57 -4.89 -18.27
C ALA A 577 -5.20 -3.76 -19.22
N HIS A 578 -5.93 -2.64 -19.22
CA HIS A 578 -5.62 -1.44 -20.00
C HIS A 578 -4.29 -0.83 -19.59
N GLY A 579 -4.07 -0.61 -18.29
CA GLY A 579 -2.82 -0.08 -17.76
C GLY A 579 -1.63 -0.97 -18.09
N HIS A 580 -1.81 -2.28 -18.07
CA HIS A 580 -0.77 -3.22 -18.46
C HIS A 580 -0.39 -3.12 -19.94
N LEU A 581 -1.38 -3.05 -20.84
CA LEU A 581 -1.12 -2.85 -22.28
C LEU A 581 -0.45 -1.52 -22.56
N VAL A 582 -0.92 -0.42 -21.97
CA VAL A 582 -0.27 0.90 -22.08
C VAL A 582 1.17 0.81 -21.57
N GLY A 583 1.41 0.15 -20.44
CA GLY A 583 2.75 -0.06 -19.90
C GLY A 583 3.65 -0.92 -20.80
N GLN A 584 3.11 -1.94 -21.46
CA GLN A 584 3.86 -2.74 -22.44
C GLN A 584 4.22 -1.90 -23.67
N LEU A 585 3.28 -1.14 -24.21
CA LEU A 585 3.49 -0.25 -25.36
C LEU A 585 4.55 0.81 -25.05
N ALA A 586 4.50 1.43 -23.87
CA ALA A 586 5.48 2.41 -23.42
C ALA A 586 6.89 1.81 -23.24
N ARG A 587 6.98 0.58 -22.70
CA ARG A 587 8.27 -0.13 -22.58
C ARG A 587 8.88 -0.47 -23.94
N LEU A 588 8.07 -0.85 -24.91
CA LEU A 588 8.56 -1.06 -26.29
C LEU A 588 9.20 0.21 -26.86
N ASP A 589 8.64 1.37 -26.52
CA ASP A 589 9.19 2.65 -26.94
C ASP A 589 10.46 3.05 -26.16
N SER A 590 10.61 2.59 -24.92
CA SER A 590 11.75 2.93 -24.04
C SER A 590 12.94 1.99 -24.21
N ALA A 591 12.76 0.81 -24.80
CA ALA A 591 13.80 -0.21 -24.94
C ALA A 591 14.97 0.29 -25.80
N GLN A 592 16.08 0.65 -25.15
CA GLN A 592 17.35 0.94 -25.81
C GLN A 592 18.12 -0.37 -26.06
N PRO A 593 18.59 -0.64 -27.27
CA PRO A 593 19.52 -1.73 -27.49
C PRO A 593 20.87 -1.38 -26.83
N GLY A 594 21.21 -2.09 -25.72
CA GLY A 594 22.57 -2.06 -25.19
C GLY A 594 22.78 -1.70 -23.71
N ARG A 595 21.77 -1.45 -22.90
CA ARG A 595 21.97 -1.36 -21.44
C ARG A 595 21.53 -2.66 -20.77
N GLY A 596 22.51 -3.37 -20.20
CA GLY A 596 22.34 -4.64 -19.48
C GLY A 596 21.35 -4.49 -18.32
N GLY A 597 20.21 -5.11 -18.50
CA GLY A 597 19.16 -5.30 -17.51
C GLY A 597 18.23 -6.38 -18.06
N SER A 598 17.53 -7.10 -17.24
CA SER A 598 16.59 -8.19 -17.51
C SER A 598 15.38 -7.78 -18.39
N ALA A 599 15.61 -7.04 -19.49
CA ALA A 599 14.57 -6.67 -20.43
C ALA A 599 14.18 -7.88 -21.30
N PRO A 600 12.87 -8.15 -21.52
CA PRO A 600 12.43 -9.22 -22.39
C PRO A 600 12.95 -9.01 -23.81
N THR A 601 13.24 -10.11 -24.51
CA THR A 601 13.61 -10.05 -25.93
C THR A 601 12.47 -9.42 -26.74
N PRO A 602 12.75 -8.73 -27.87
CA PRO A 602 11.71 -8.16 -28.73
C PRO A 602 10.61 -9.17 -29.11
N ALA A 603 10.98 -10.42 -29.37
CA ALA A 603 10.02 -11.48 -29.67
C ALA A 603 9.12 -11.80 -28.46
N ALA A 604 9.69 -11.93 -27.26
CA ALA A 604 8.89 -12.17 -26.04
C ALA A 604 7.94 -10.99 -25.72
N ALA A 605 8.35 -9.77 -26.03
CA ALA A 605 7.50 -8.58 -25.87
C ALA A 605 6.33 -8.58 -26.88
N VAL A 606 6.56 -8.98 -28.15
CA VAL A 606 5.51 -9.17 -29.16
C VAL A 606 4.52 -10.23 -28.72
N ASP A 607 5.01 -11.39 -28.29
CA ASP A 607 4.17 -12.50 -27.86
C ASP A 607 3.32 -12.12 -26.62
N ALA A 608 3.89 -11.35 -25.69
CA ALA A 608 3.17 -10.87 -24.53
C ALA A 608 2.06 -9.87 -24.91
N LEU A 609 2.39 -8.88 -25.74
CA LEU A 609 1.44 -7.86 -26.20
C LEU A 609 0.27 -8.49 -26.99
N HIS A 610 0.57 -9.41 -27.89
CA HIS A 610 -0.43 -10.14 -28.68
C HIS A 610 -1.33 -11.01 -27.79
N ARG A 611 -0.76 -11.77 -26.89
CA ARG A 611 -1.50 -12.63 -25.96
C ARG A 611 -2.45 -11.82 -25.05
N ASP A 612 -1.96 -10.72 -24.48
CA ASP A 612 -2.74 -9.90 -23.58
C ASP A 612 -3.88 -9.17 -24.31
N MET A 613 -3.66 -8.75 -25.55
CA MET A 613 -4.72 -8.16 -26.37
C MET A 613 -5.77 -9.21 -26.78
N LEU A 614 -5.35 -10.44 -27.14
CA LEU A 614 -6.27 -11.52 -27.42
C LEU A 614 -7.14 -11.86 -26.20
N ALA A 615 -6.54 -11.89 -25.01
CA ALA A 615 -7.27 -12.11 -23.76
C ALA A 615 -8.33 -11.02 -23.51
N LEU A 616 -8.05 -9.76 -23.85
CA LEU A 616 -9.05 -8.68 -23.78
C LEU A 616 -10.18 -8.87 -24.82
N LEU A 617 -9.83 -9.23 -26.06
CA LEU A 617 -10.81 -9.48 -27.12
C LEU A 617 -11.73 -10.67 -26.81
N ASP A 618 -11.20 -11.72 -26.15
CA ASP A 618 -12.01 -12.87 -25.78
C ASP A 618 -13.02 -12.56 -24.67
N ARG A 619 -12.70 -11.62 -23.77
CA ARG A 619 -13.63 -11.16 -22.71
C ARG A 619 -14.71 -10.23 -23.25
N ALA A 620 -14.39 -9.37 -24.19
CA ALA A 620 -15.29 -8.41 -24.89
C ALA A 620 -16.21 -7.59 -23.97
N ASP A 621 -15.81 -7.38 -22.71
CA ASP A 621 -16.66 -6.78 -21.66
C ASP A 621 -16.98 -5.30 -21.94
N HIS A 622 -16.09 -4.58 -22.64
CA HIS A 622 -16.29 -3.18 -23.08
C HIS A 622 -15.88 -3.03 -24.54
N PRO A 623 -16.76 -3.35 -25.50
CA PRO A 623 -16.40 -3.41 -26.91
C PRO A 623 -15.73 -2.13 -27.43
N VAL A 624 -16.27 -0.96 -27.11
CA VAL A 624 -15.79 0.35 -27.57
C VAL A 624 -14.41 0.67 -26.97
N ASN A 625 -14.21 0.41 -25.66
CA ASN A 625 -12.93 0.66 -24.99
C ASN A 625 -11.86 -0.34 -25.42
N THR A 626 -12.21 -1.60 -25.61
CA THR A 626 -11.30 -2.64 -26.13
C THR A 626 -10.91 -2.33 -27.58
N ALA A 627 -11.86 -1.90 -28.42
CA ALA A 627 -11.58 -1.51 -29.80
C ALA A 627 -10.57 -0.36 -29.89
N ALA A 628 -10.61 0.59 -28.96
CA ALA A 628 -9.67 1.72 -28.91
C ALA A 628 -8.20 1.32 -28.76
N LEU A 629 -7.91 0.19 -28.13
CA LEU A 629 -6.54 -0.29 -27.94
C LEU A 629 -6.02 -1.06 -29.15
N VAL A 630 -6.91 -1.61 -29.99
CA VAL A 630 -6.53 -2.43 -31.15
C VAL A 630 -5.57 -1.69 -32.09
N PRO A 631 -5.82 -0.43 -32.53
CA PRO A 631 -4.91 0.28 -33.42
C PRO A 631 -3.50 0.44 -32.81
N HIS A 632 -3.40 0.77 -31.52
CA HIS A 632 -2.09 0.96 -30.87
C HIS A 632 -1.26 -0.33 -30.84
N VAL A 633 -1.92 -1.46 -30.54
CA VAL A 633 -1.25 -2.77 -30.56
C VAL A 633 -0.86 -3.16 -31.99
N VAL A 634 -1.76 -2.94 -32.96
CA VAL A 634 -1.49 -3.21 -34.37
C VAL A 634 -0.30 -2.36 -34.85
N TRP A 635 -0.25 -1.06 -34.55
CA TRP A 635 0.89 -0.21 -34.91
C TRP A 635 2.19 -0.68 -34.24
N ALA A 636 2.16 -1.08 -32.98
CA ALA A 636 3.33 -1.64 -32.33
C ALA A 636 3.82 -2.90 -33.02
N LEU A 637 2.93 -3.83 -33.38
CA LEU A 637 3.27 -5.05 -34.13
C LEU A 637 3.84 -4.73 -35.52
N LEU A 638 3.24 -3.79 -36.26
CA LEU A 638 3.72 -3.38 -37.57
C LEU A 638 5.11 -2.73 -37.49
N ARG A 639 5.38 -1.89 -36.51
CA ARG A 639 6.71 -1.32 -36.26
C ARG A 639 7.74 -2.41 -35.94
N MET A 640 7.34 -3.47 -35.28
CA MET A 640 8.19 -4.62 -34.97
C MET A 640 8.31 -5.60 -36.15
N ARG A 641 7.74 -5.25 -37.32
CA ARG A 641 7.72 -6.07 -38.54
C ARG A 641 7.02 -7.42 -38.40
N GLU A 642 5.93 -7.43 -37.61
CA GLU A 642 5.06 -8.59 -37.41
C GLU A 642 3.71 -8.43 -38.13
N PRO A 643 3.64 -8.23 -39.46
CA PRO A 643 2.40 -7.97 -40.17
C PRO A 643 1.42 -9.13 -40.16
N ARG A 644 1.93 -10.38 -40.07
CA ARG A 644 1.06 -11.56 -39.94
C ARG A 644 0.33 -11.59 -38.61
N THR A 645 1.05 -11.33 -37.52
CA THR A 645 0.49 -11.26 -36.18
C THR A 645 -0.49 -10.10 -36.06
N ALA A 646 -0.18 -8.93 -36.61
CA ALA A 646 -1.06 -7.79 -36.70
C ALA A 646 -2.38 -8.12 -37.42
N LYS A 647 -2.30 -8.80 -38.55
CA LYS A 647 -3.47 -9.22 -39.33
C LYS A 647 -4.35 -10.21 -38.58
N LEU A 648 -3.77 -11.23 -37.96
CA LEU A 648 -4.51 -12.20 -37.14
C LEU A 648 -5.23 -11.49 -35.99
N LEU A 649 -4.59 -10.52 -35.32
CA LEU A 649 -5.21 -9.71 -34.30
C LEU A 649 -6.40 -8.92 -34.83
N VAL A 650 -6.26 -8.27 -35.99
CA VAL A 650 -7.35 -7.49 -36.60
C VAL A 650 -8.51 -8.39 -37.04
N ASP A 651 -8.25 -9.57 -37.58
CA ASP A 651 -9.29 -10.53 -37.96
C ASP A 651 -10.05 -11.03 -36.72
N LYS A 652 -9.34 -11.30 -35.62
CA LYS A 652 -9.96 -11.64 -34.33
C LYS A 652 -10.78 -10.49 -33.76
N ALA A 653 -10.25 -9.26 -33.78
CA ALA A 653 -10.95 -8.07 -33.31
C ALA A 653 -12.25 -7.86 -34.09
N ARG A 654 -12.21 -8.00 -35.42
CA ARG A 654 -13.39 -7.91 -36.29
C ARG A 654 -14.44 -8.97 -35.94
N SER A 655 -14.00 -10.20 -35.72
CA SER A 655 -14.89 -11.31 -35.34
C SER A 655 -15.60 -11.08 -34.01
N ARG A 656 -14.90 -10.44 -33.04
CA ARG A 656 -15.44 -10.23 -31.69
C ARG A 656 -16.18 -8.91 -31.50
N LEU A 657 -15.70 -7.83 -32.15
CA LEU A 657 -16.16 -6.46 -31.94
C LEU A 657 -16.95 -5.91 -33.14
N GLY A 658 -16.95 -6.65 -34.26
CA GLY A 658 -17.58 -6.16 -35.50
C GLY A 658 -16.77 -5.10 -36.23
N GLU A 659 -17.44 -4.30 -37.05
CA GLU A 659 -16.86 -3.22 -37.87
C GLU A 659 -16.85 -1.89 -37.11
N LEU A 660 -16.40 -1.89 -35.83
CA LEU A 660 -16.22 -0.64 -35.09
C LEU A 660 -15.16 0.26 -35.77
N PRO A 661 -15.28 1.59 -35.68
CA PRO A 661 -14.37 2.53 -36.34
C PRO A 661 -12.89 2.29 -36.06
N ASP A 662 -12.52 1.95 -34.82
CA ASP A 662 -11.15 1.65 -34.43
C ASP A 662 -10.63 0.32 -35.04
N VAL A 663 -11.54 -0.67 -35.22
CA VAL A 663 -11.21 -1.92 -35.91
C VAL A 663 -10.99 -1.66 -37.40
N MET A 664 -11.80 -0.79 -38.02
CA MET A 664 -11.61 -0.36 -39.42
C MET A 664 -10.30 0.40 -39.59
N LEU A 665 -9.91 1.26 -38.63
CA LEU A 665 -8.63 1.95 -38.62
C LEU A 665 -7.46 0.96 -38.58
N ALA A 666 -7.55 -0.07 -37.71
CA ALA A 666 -6.52 -1.11 -37.63
C ALA A 666 -6.41 -1.92 -38.94
N ARG A 667 -7.52 -2.18 -39.63
CA ARG A 667 -7.53 -2.81 -40.96
C ARG A 667 -6.82 -1.92 -42.00
N ALA A 668 -7.08 -0.62 -41.98
CA ALA A 668 -6.44 0.34 -42.87
C ALA A 668 -4.92 0.41 -42.60
N ALA A 669 -4.50 0.32 -41.33
CA ALA A 669 -3.09 0.21 -40.96
C ALA A 669 -2.42 -1.03 -41.59
N CYS A 670 -3.04 -2.20 -41.52
CA CYS A 670 -2.55 -3.40 -42.18
C CYS A 670 -2.53 -3.27 -43.71
N ALA A 671 -3.57 -2.66 -44.32
CA ALA A 671 -3.59 -2.44 -45.76
C ALA A 671 -2.46 -1.52 -46.21
N LEU A 672 -2.15 -0.46 -45.47
CA LEU A 672 -1.02 0.42 -45.73
C LEU A 672 0.32 -0.32 -45.62
N ALA A 673 0.48 -1.15 -44.61
CA ALA A 673 1.69 -1.94 -44.40
C ALA A 673 1.88 -3.04 -45.45
N GLU A 674 0.82 -3.50 -46.13
CA GLU A 674 0.81 -4.46 -47.23
C GLU A 674 0.91 -3.76 -48.59
N ASP A 675 1.28 -2.47 -48.63
CA ASP A 675 1.38 -1.66 -49.86
C ASP A 675 0.09 -1.60 -50.70
N ARG A 676 -1.07 -1.53 -49.96
CA ARG A 676 -2.42 -1.38 -50.55
C ARG A 676 -3.06 -0.05 -50.17
N PRO A 677 -2.49 1.09 -50.62
CA PRO A 677 -2.92 2.42 -50.20
C PRO A 677 -4.36 2.76 -50.63
N HIS A 678 -4.82 2.25 -51.81
CA HIS A 678 -6.24 2.44 -52.22
C HIS A 678 -7.20 1.87 -51.14
N GLN A 679 -6.95 0.65 -50.72
CA GLN A 679 -7.79 -0.01 -49.70
C GLN A 679 -7.79 0.73 -48.37
N ALA A 680 -6.67 1.30 -47.96
CA ALA A 680 -6.60 2.08 -46.73
C ALA A 680 -7.46 3.35 -46.82
N VAL A 681 -7.43 4.05 -47.97
CA VAL A 681 -8.25 5.24 -48.22
C VAL A 681 -9.73 4.87 -48.24
N ASP A 682 -10.12 3.82 -48.99
CA ASP A 682 -11.50 3.38 -49.15
C ASP A 682 -12.15 3.04 -47.79
N LEU A 683 -11.37 2.47 -46.84
CA LEU A 683 -11.83 2.13 -45.51
C LEU A 683 -12.03 3.37 -44.63
N LEU A 684 -11.16 4.37 -44.75
CA LEU A 684 -11.14 5.49 -43.80
C LEU A 684 -11.90 6.73 -44.26
N GLU A 685 -11.97 6.97 -45.58
CA GLU A 685 -12.60 8.18 -46.13
C GLU A 685 -14.07 8.37 -45.67
N PRO A 686 -14.93 7.33 -45.62
CA PRO A 686 -16.28 7.44 -45.09
C PRO A 686 -16.33 7.84 -43.62
N LEU A 687 -15.41 7.26 -42.81
CA LEU A 687 -15.33 7.56 -41.36
C LEU A 687 -14.83 8.99 -41.10
N LEU A 688 -13.84 9.44 -41.87
CA LEU A 688 -13.29 10.81 -41.73
C LEU A 688 -14.28 11.89 -42.16
N ARG A 689 -15.19 11.60 -43.10
CA ARG A 689 -16.26 12.51 -43.51
C ARG A 689 -17.41 12.62 -42.54
N THR A 690 -17.60 11.60 -41.68
CA THR A 690 -18.70 11.58 -40.73
C THR A 690 -18.22 12.21 -39.39
N PRO A 691 -18.82 13.35 -38.99
CA PRO A 691 -18.46 13.98 -37.69
C PRO A 691 -18.71 13.03 -36.53
N GLY A 692 -17.72 12.92 -35.62
CA GLY A 692 -17.84 12.10 -34.41
C GLY A 692 -17.75 10.57 -34.63
N ALA A 693 -17.57 10.08 -35.86
CA ALA A 693 -17.39 8.65 -36.10
C ALA A 693 -16.09 8.09 -35.51
N LEU A 694 -15.05 8.88 -35.46
CA LEU A 694 -13.75 8.54 -34.89
C LEU A 694 -13.45 9.45 -33.71
N ARG A 695 -12.86 8.89 -32.66
CA ARG A 695 -12.28 9.66 -31.55
C ARG A 695 -11.09 10.50 -32.05
N PRO A 696 -10.70 11.58 -31.35
CA PRO A 696 -9.63 12.47 -31.82
C PRO A 696 -8.33 11.74 -32.18
N ASN A 697 -7.83 10.83 -31.34
CA ASN A 697 -6.62 10.08 -31.65
C ASN A 697 -6.78 9.18 -32.88
N SER A 698 -7.89 8.46 -32.99
CA SER A 698 -8.18 7.58 -34.12
C SER A 698 -8.39 8.38 -35.41
N ARG A 699 -8.99 9.58 -35.31
CA ARG A 699 -9.19 10.50 -36.43
C ARG A 699 -7.86 11.06 -36.96
N VAL A 700 -7.02 11.56 -36.06
CA VAL A 700 -5.68 12.04 -36.42
C VAL A 700 -4.87 10.91 -37.08
N THR A 701 -4.92 9.71 -36.49
CA THR A 701 -4.26 8.52 -37.04
C THR A 701 -4.80 8.19 -38.44
N GLY A 702 -6.12 8.21 -38.62
CA GLY A 702 -6.76 7.98 -39.92
C GLY A 702 -6.39 9.01 -40.98
N LEU A 703 -6.31 10.29 -40.62
CA LEU A 703 -5.84 11.36 -41.50
C LEU A 703 -4.37 11.12 -41.92
N LEU A 704 -3.50 10.73 -40.99
CA LEU A 704 -2.09 10.43 -41.31
C LEU A 704 -1.95 9.22 -42.24
N VAL A 705 -2.74 8.16 -42.00
CA VAL A 705 -2.78 6.99 -42.89
C VAL A 705 -3.21 7.40 -44.30
N CYS A 706 -4.28 8.20 -44.42
CA CYS A 706 -4.72 8.74 -45.72
C CYS A 706 -3.68 9.65 -46.38
N ALA A 707 -3.00 10.52 -45.61
CA ALA A 707 -1.98 11.41 -46.11
C ALA A 707 -0.78 10.62 -46.72
N VAL A 708 -0.32 9.59 -45.98
CA VAL A 708 0.73 8.70 -46.47
C VAL A 708 0.26 7.89 -47.70
N ALA A 709 -0.96 7.36 -47.67
CA ALA A 709 -1.54 6.60 -48.77
C ALA A 709 -1.69 7.46 -50.05
N HIS A 710 -2.17 8.70 -49.95
CA HIS A 710 -2.29 9.60 -51.08
C HIS A 710 -0.94 9.91 -51.73
N ARG A 711 0.11 10.04 -50.93
CA ARG A 711 1.45 10.21 -51.46
C ARG A 711 1.91 8.96 -52.24
N GLY A 712 1.69 7.76 -51.68
CA GLY A 712 1.99 6.49 -52.35
C GLY A 712 1.20 6.33 -53.66
N LEU A 713 0.02 6.91 -53.76
CA LEU A 713 -0.83 6.93 -54.97
C LEU A 713 -0.46 8.00 -55.99
N GLY A 714 0.62 8.74 -55.78
CA GLY A 714 1.02 9.84 -56.67
C GLY A 714 0.13 11.09 -56.57
N ARG A 715 -0.56 11.28 -55.44
CA ARG A 715 -1.44 12.42 -55.15
C ARG A 715 -0.84 13.34 -54.09
N PRO A 716 0.34 13.97 -54.30
CA PRO A 716 1.09 14.67 -53.25
C PRO A 716 0.32 15.90 -52.70
N ARG A 717 -0.53 16.53 -53.50
CA ARG A 717 -1.33 17.70 -53.11
C ARG A 717 -2.39 17.28 -52.05
N ALA A 718 -3.17 16.26 -52.35
CA ALA A 718 -4.15 15.72 -51.45
C ALA A 718 -3.49 15.20 -50.13
N GLY A 719 -2.32 14.55 -50.24
CA GLY A 719 -1.57 14.09 -49.09
C GLY A 719 -1.13 15.25 -48.18
N ALA A 720 -0.67 16.37 -48.74
CA ALA A 720 -0.24 17.54 -48.00
C ALA A 720 -1.46 18.23 -47.28
N GLU A 721 -2.56 18.38 -47.97
CA GLU A 721 -3.80 18.96 -47.42
C GLU A 721 -4.33 18.12 -46.23
N THR A 722 -4.36 16.79 -46.40
CA THR A 722 -4.77 15.85 -45.35
C THR A 722 -3.81 15.89 -44.16
N LEU A 723 -2.48 16.02 -44.39
CA LEU A 723 -1.48 16.17 -43.38
C LEU A 723 -1.66 17.47 -42.58
N GLU A 724 -1.90 18.61 -43.26
CA GLU A 724 -2.14 19.89 -42.60
C GLU A 724 -3.37 19.83 -41.68
N GLN A 725 -4.40 19.11 -42.09
CA GLN A 725 -5.56 18.86 -41.26
C GLN A 725 -5.20 17.99 -40.04
N ALA A 726 -4.44 16.90 -40.23
CA ALA A 726 -4.00 16.03 -39.15
C ALA A 726 -3.16 16.79 -38.09
N VAL A 727 -2.20 17.62 -38.56
CA VAL A 727 -1.36 18.43 -37.69
C VAL A 727 -2.17 19.45 -36.88
N ARG A 728 -3.16 20.09 -37.46
CA ARG A 728 -4.02 21.06 -36.78
C ARG A 728 -4.82 20.41 -35.69
N GLU A 729 -5.52 19.31 -36.02
CA GLU A 729 -6.34 18.57 -35.02
C GLU A 729 -5.46 17.97 -33.93
N ALA A 730 -4.28 17.47 -34.26
CA ALA A 730 -3.34 16.91 -33.28
C ALA A 730 -2.76 17.97 -32.35
N ALA A 731 -2.41 19.16 -32.86
CA ALA A 731 -1.87 20.24 -32.01
C ALA A 731 -2.88 20.76 -31.00
N GLU A 732 -4.17 20.85 -31.40
CA GLU A 732 -5.27 21.23 -30.48
C GLU A 732 -5.47 20.22 -29.32
N ALA A 733 -5.26 18.93 -29.62
CA ALA A 733 -5.44 17.84 -28.67
C ALA A 733 -4.13 17.34 -28.02
N GLU A 734 -2.98 17.95 -28.33
CA GLU A 734 -1.63 17.54 -27.90
C GLU A 734 -1.31 16.06 -28.21
N LEU A 735 -1.75 15.55 -29.36
CA LEU A 735 -1.63 14.16 -29.78
C LEU A 735 -0.36 13.92 -30.59
N VAL A 736 0.71 13.49 -29.95
CA VAL A 736 2.00 13.17 -30.60
C VAL A 736 2.01 11.72 -31.10
N ARG A 737 1.35 10.81 -30.38
CA ARG A 737 1.38 9.37 -30.63
C ARG A 737 1.07 8.96 -32.09
N PRO A 738 0.04 9.49 -32.77
CA PRO A 738 -0.25 9.14 -34.15
C PRO A 738 0.93 9.30 -35.11
N PHE A 739 1.74 10.35 -34.94
CA PHE A 739 2.92 10.59 -35.77
C PHE A 739 4.05 9.59 -35.53
N LEU A 740 4.15 9.06 -34.31
CA LEU A 740 5.13 8.04 -33.97
C LEU A 740 4.68 6.64 -34.41
N ASP A 741 3.39 6.42 -34.54
CA ASP A 741 2.80 5.12 -34.89
C ASP A 741 2.76 4.91 -36.42
N VAL A 742 2.33 5.92 -37.18
CA VAL A 742 2.10 5.78 -38.63
C VAL A 742 3.42 5.86 -39.39
N PRO A 743 3.86 4.77 -40.06
CA PRO A 743 5.10 4.77 -40.85
C PRO A 743 5.06 5.80 -42.00
N GLY A 744 6.10 6.60 -42.10
CA GLY A 744 6.23 7.63 -43.15
C GLY A 744 5.59 8.98 -42.74
N ALA A 745 4.90 9.08 -41.61
CA ALA A 745 4.33 10.35 -41.12
C ALA A 745 5.42 11.41 -40.87
N ILE A 746 6.53 11.04 -40.21
CA ILE A 746 7.65 11.94 -39.93
C ILE A 746 8.30 12.42 -41.24
N ALA A 747 8.57 11.52 -42.18
CA ALA A 747 9.12 11.88 -43.47
C ALA A 747 8.18 12.80 -44.28
N LEU A 748 6.87 12.65 -44.07
CA LEU A 748 5.89 13.52 -44.70
C LEU A 748 5.89 14.92 -44.06
N LEU A 749 6.04 15.02 -42.74
CA LEU A 749 6.26 16.29 -42.07
C LEU A 749 7.49 17.03 -42.58
N ASP A 750 8.60 16.32 -42.83
CA ASP A 750 9.84 16.91 -43.32
C ASP A 750 9.69 17.49 -44.73
N THR A 751 8.93 16.78 -45.59
CA THR A 751 8.67 17.27 -46.95
C THR A 751 7.72 18.46 -47.02
N CYS A 752 6.91 18.67 -46.00
CA CYS A 752 5.95 19.76 -45.91
C CYS A 752 6.38 20.85 -44.90
N SER A 753 7.68 20.94 -44.58
CA SER A 753 8.22 21.91 -43.61
C SER A 753 7.85 23.35 -44.00
N GLY A 754 7.49 24.15 -43.00
CA GLY A 754 7.10 25.54 -43.17
C GLY A 754 5.63 25.77 -43.58
N ARG A 755 4.81 24.73 -43.69
CA ARG A 755 3.39 24.81 -44.07
C ARG A 755 2.42 24.80 -42.91
N PHE A 756 2.87 24.58 -41.70
CA PHE A 756 2.01 24.31 -40.55
C PHE A 756 1.64 25.54 -39.71
N ALA A 757 2.10 26.73 -40.11
CA ALA A 757 1.72 28.00 -39.46
C ALA A 757 1.86 27.99 -37.92
N ARG A 758 0.76 28.12 -37.18
CA ARG A 758 0.76 28.13 -35.70
C ARG A 758 1.15 26.79 -35.07
N ALA A 759 1.09 25.69 -35.82
CA ALA A 759 1.45 24.37 -35.32
C ALA A 759 2.92 23.99 -35.60
N GLU A 760 3.75 24.90 -36.12
CA GLU A 760 5.16 24.61 -36.47
C GLU A 760 5.99 24.23 -35.20
N GLU A 761 5.71 24.84 -34.06
CA GLU A 761 6.35 24.48 -32.77
C GLU A 761 6.03 23.05 -32.38
N PHE A 762 4.74 22.65 -32.46
CA PHE A 762 4.29 21.29 -32.22
C PHE A 762 4.94 20.28 -33.16
N VAL A 763 5.03 20.58 -34.45
CA VAL A 763 5.71 19.74 -35.46
C VAL A 763 7.22 19.64 -35.15
N THR A 764 7.85 20.72 -34.70
CA THR A 764 9.26 20.72 -34.29
C THR A 764 9.47 19.80 -33.09
N ALA A 765 8.59 19.83 -32.13
CA ALA A 765 8.62 18.92 -30.96
C ALA A 765 8.46 17.44 -31.40
N ILE A 766 7.54 17.14 -32.31
CA ILE A 766 7.39 15.78 -32.89
C ILE A 766 8.69 15.32 -33.58
N ARG A 767 9.28 16.18 -34.40
CA ARG A 767 10.56 15.86 -35.09
C ARG A 767 11.71 15.62 -34.12
N ALA A 768 11.77 16.38 -33.02
CA ALA A 768 12.79 16.23 -32.00
C ALA A 768 12.56 15.01 -31.08
N HIS A 769 11.39 14.38 -31.14
CA HIS A 769 11.05 13.28 -30.29
C HIS A 769 11.98 12.07 -30.50
N PRO A 770 12.56 11.45 -29.43
CA PRO A 770 13.51 10.34 -29.55
C PRO A 770 13.01 9.14 -30.36
N ALA A 771 11.70 8.88 -30.31
CA ALA A 771 11.06 7.78 -31.02
C ALA A 771 10.84 8.10 -32.52
N ALA A 772 10.88 9.36 -32.94
CA ALA A 772 10.72 9.77 -34.34
C ALA A 772 11.86 9.29 -35.27
N HIS A 773 13.07 9.16 -34.70
CA HIS A 773 14.27 8.78 -35.41
C HIS A 773 14.69 7.33 -35.17
N ARG A 774 13.88 6.56 -34.47
CA ARG A 774 14.13 5.13 -34.31
C ARG A 774 13.78 4.42 -35.61
N GLU A 775 14.74 4.33 -36.52
CA GLU A 775 14.74 3.23 -37.46
C GLU A 775 14.80 1.94 -36.64
N HIS A 776 13.73 1.19 -36.61
CA HIS A 776 13.73 -0.17 -36.12
C HIS A 776 14.47 -1.01 -37.18
N THR A 777 15.81 -0.91 -37.18
CA THR A 777 16.73 -1.62 -38.04
C THR A 777 16.81 -3.08 -37.61
N ARG A 778 15.73 -3.82 -37.79
CA ARG A 778 15.91 -5.21 -38.21
C ARG A 778 16.26 -5.14 -39.69
N PRO A 779 17.43 -5.60 -40.09
CA PRO A 779 17.79 -5.66 -41.51
C PRO A 779 16.69 -6.44 -42.24
N ALA A 780 16.15 -5.89 -43.30
CA ALA A 780 15.05 -6.51 -44.07
C ALA A 780 15.55 -7.76 -44.80
N LEU A 781 15.65 -8.86 -44.04
CA LEU A 781 15.91 -10.18 -44.60
C LEU A 781 14.62 -10.71 -45.21
N THR A 782 14.70 -11.27 -46.42
CA THR A 782 13.61 -12.05 -47.03
C THR A 782 13.39 -13.33 -46.23
N ASP A 783 12.22 -13.96 -46.39
CA ASP A 783 11.90 -15.23 -45.69
C ASP A 783 12.96 -16.31 -45.97
N THR A 784 13.49 -16.35 -47.18
CA THR A 784 14.57 -17.28 -47.61
C THR A 784 15.89 -16.93 -46.91
N GLU A 785 16.25 -15.64 -46.85
CA GLU A 785 17.44 -15.18 -46.12
C GLU A 785 17.35 -15.46 -44.65
N LEU A 786 16.15 -15.32 -44.05
CA LEU A 786 15.91 -15.65 -42.63
C LEU A 786 16.04 -17.16 -42.39
N LEU A 787 15.53 -18.00 -43.26
CA LEU A 787 15.73 -19.46 -43.21
C LEU A 787 17.21 -19.84 -43.27
N VAL A 788 17.97 -19.23 -44.19
CA VAL A 788 19.41 -19.46 -44.29
C VAL A 788 20.13 -18.96 -43.04
N LEU A 789 19.77 -17.78 -42.50
CA LEU A 789 20.34 -17.20 -41.27
C LEU A 789 20.12 -18.13 -40.08
N LYS A 790 18.92 -18.71 -39.90
CA LYS A 790 18.59 -19.65 -38.83
C LYS A 790 19.40 -20.95 -38.86
N GLN A 791 19.96 -21.33 -40.00
CA GLN A 791 20.85 -22.49 -40.12
C GLN A 791 22.31 -22.17 -39.75
N LEU A 792 22.70 -20.90 -39.68
CA LEU A 792 24.09 -20.52 -39.39
C LEU A 792 24.56 -20.88 -37.97
N PRO A 793 23.74 -20.75 -36.89
CA PRO A 793 24.18 -21.10 -35.55
C PRO A 793 24.56 -22.57 -35.39
N THR A 794 24.02 -23.47 -36.22
CA THR A 794 24.19 -24.92 -36.08
C THR A 794 25.57 -25.43 -36.50
N GLY A 795 26.51 -24.54 -36.91
CA GLY A 795 27.84 -24.92 -37.37
C GLY A 795 27.90 -25.55 -38.77
N ARG A 796 26.77 -25.70 -39.48
CA ARG A 796 26.65 -26.36 -40.78
C ARG A 796 27.46 -25.59 -41.86
N THR A 797 28.02 -26.36 -42.78
CA THR A 797 28.69 -25.79 -43.96
C THR A 797 27.69 -25.30 -45.02
N VAL A 798 28.10 -24.43 -45.90
CA VAL A 798 27.24 -23.91 -46.99
C VAL A 798 26.62 -25.03 -47.84
N GLY A 799 27.40 -26.12 -48.06
CA GLY A 799 26.92 -27.29 -48.79
C GLY A 799 25.81 -28.06 -48.03
N GLN A 800 25.92 -28.17 -46.68
CA GLN A 800 24.91 -28.81 -45.88
C GLN A 800 23.62 -27.97 -45.82
N ILE A 801 23.76 -26.67 -45.67
CA ILE A 801 22.61 -25.73 -45.72
C ILE A 801 21.89 -25.81 -47.06
N ALA A 802 22.65 -25.91 -48.16
CA ALA A 802 22.11 -26.06 -49.50
C ALA A 802 21.31 -27.37 -49.66
N ALA A 803 21.85 -28.47 -49.13
CA ALA A 803 21.19 -29.76 -49.14
C ALA A 803 19.90 -29.76 -48.33
N ASP A 804 19.94 -29.17 -47.10
CA ASP A 804 18.78 -29.13 -46.21
C ASP A 804 17.62 -28.26 -46.73
N LEU A 805 17.96 -27.20 -47.48
CA LEU A 805 16.97 -26.28 -48.07
C LEU A 805 16.57 -26.67 -49.53
N GLY A 806 17.16 -27.70 -50.09
CA GLY A 806 16.85 -28.17 -51.45
C GLY A 806 17.25 -27.19 -52.53
N VAL A 807 18.31 -26.38 -52.32
CA VAL A 807 18.76 -25.32 -53.23
C VAL A 807 20.24 -25.52 -53.62
N SER A 808 20.73 -24.80 -54.67
CA SER A 808 22.11 -24.87 -55.04
C SER A 808 23.05 -24.20 -54.05
N ILE A 809 24.31 -24.66 -53.94
CA ILE A 809 25.36 -24.01 -53.15
C ILE A 809 25.52 -22.53 -53.52
N ASN A 810 25.40 -22.20 -54.81
CA ASN A 810 25.51 -20.83 -55.33
C ASN A 810 24.33 -19.97 -54.85
N THR A 811 23.12 -20.53 -54.74
CA THR A 811 21.95 -19.86 -54.22
C THR A 811 22.16 -19.48 -52.74
N VAL A 812 22.65 -20.42 -51.91
CA VAL A 812 22.96 -20.15 -50.51
C VAL A 812 24.07 -19.10 -50.39
N LYS A 813 25.13 -19.13 -51.23
CA LYS A 813 26.16 -18.10 -51.24
C LYS A 813 25.59 -16.71 -51.57
N THR A 814 24.66 -16.63 -52.50
CA THR A 814 23.98 -15.38 -52.87
C THR A 814 23.16 -14.84 -51.70
N HIS A 815 22.37 -15.71 -51.00
CA HIS A 815 21.64 -15.33 -49.83
C HIS A 815 22.58 -14.88 -48.69
N LEU A 816 23.70 -15.58 -48.44
CA LEU A 816 24.68 -15.19 -47.46
C LEU A 816 25.31 -13.83 -47.77
N ARG A 817 25.60 -13.51 -49.04
CA ARG A 817 26.08 -12.19 -49.44
C ARG A 817 25.02 -11.11 -49.19
N GLY A 818 23.73 -11.40 -49.45
CA GLY A 818 22.61 -10.55 -49.16
C GLY A 818 22.46 -10.34 -47.67
N ILE A 819 22.50 -11.42 -46.87
CA ILE A 819 22.43 -11.38 -45.41
C ILE A 819 23.58 -10.54 -44.83
N TYR A 820 24.83 -10.76 -45.24
CA TYR A 820 25.98 -10.02 -44.76
C TYR A 820 25.91 -8.53 -45.13
N GLY A 821 25.47 -8.20 -46.34
CA GLY A 821 25.25 -6.82 -46.75
C GLY A 821 24.15 -6.13 -45.91
N LYS A 822 23.03 -6.81 -45.73
CA LYS A 822 21.88 -6.29 -44.93
C LYS A 822 22.16 -6.21 -43.46
N LEU A 823 23.02 -7.08 -42.89
CA LEU A 823 23.45 -7.05 -41.49
C LEU A 823 24.69 -6.16 -41.28
N GLY A 824 25.28 -5.57 -42.33
CA GLY A 824 26.53 -4.83 -42.22
C GLY A 824 27.70 -5.67 -41.69
N ALA A 825 27.72 -6.95 -42.00
CA ALA A 825 28.68 -7.91 -41.46
C ALA A 825 29.62 -8.42 -42.60
N ASN A 826 30.88 -8.67 -42.27
CA ASN A 826 31.87 -9.16 -43.21
C ASN A 826 32.21 -10.64 -42.98
N SER A 827 31.64 -11.26 -41.99
CA SER A 827 31.90 -12.63 -41.59
C SER A 827 30.66 -13.30 -40.99
N ARG A 828 30.69 -14.66 -41.01
CA ARG A 828 29.62 -15.47 -40.38
C ARG A 828 29.44 -15.14 -38.89
N VAL A 829 30.56 -14.96 -38.15
CA VAL A 829 30.52 -14.62 -36.75
C VAL A 829 29.93 -13.22 -36.55
N GLY A 830 30.34 -12.23 -37.32
CA GLY A 830 29.80 -10.89 -37.31
C GLY A 830 28.32 -10.86 -37.66
N ALA A 831 27.88 -11.65 -38.63
CA ALA A 831 26.49 -11.77 -39.02
C ALA A 831 25.64 -12.40 -37.88
N LEU A 832 26.14 -13.44 -37.22
CA LEU A 832 25.47 -14.07 -36.07
C LEU A 832 25.36 -13.13 -34.86
N ASP A 833 26.42 -12.37 -34.59
CA ASP A 833 26.43 -11.40 -33.49
C ASP A 833 25.43 -10.25 -33.75
N THR A 834 25.44 -9.71 -34.97
CA THR A 834 24.46 -8.68 -35.38
C THR A 834 23.03 -9.23 -35.39
N ALA A 835 22.83 -10.48 -35.89
CA ALA A 835 21.52 -11.12 -35.90
C ALA A 835 20.95 -11.34 -34.50
N ARG A 836 21.78 -11.75 -33.51
CA ARG A 836 21.39 -11.88 -32.10
C ARG A 836 21.06 -10.52 -31.49
N ARG A 837 21.89 -9.50 -31.72
CA ARG A 837 21.63 -8.14 -31.27
C ARG A 837 20.36 -7.54 -31.86
N SER A 838 20.03 -7.92 -33.11
CA SER A 838 18.83 -7.46 -33.80
C SER A 838 17.61 -8.38 -33.55
N GLY A 839 17.72 -9.42 -32.72
CA GLY A 839 16.65 -10.36 -32.44
C GLY A 839 16.14 -11.15 -33.64
N LEU A 840 17.04 -11.46 -34.58
CA LEU A 840 16.76 -12.31 -35.76
C LEU A 840 17.05 -13.80 -35.48
N LEU A 841 17.84 -14.06 -34.42
CA LEU A 841 18.23 -15.36 -33.91
C LEU A 841 18.01 -15.48 -32.42
#